data_a8d7baf555ed70b545c4dc923a6563e3
#
_entry.id   a8d7baf555ed70b545c4dc923a6563e3
#
_cell.length_a   1.000
_cell.length_b   1.000
_cell.length_c   1.000
_cell.angle_alpha   90.00
_cell.angle_beta   90.00
_cell.angle_gamma   90.00
#
_symmetry.space_group_name_H-M   'P 1'
#
loop_
_entity.id
_entity.type
_entity.pdbx_description
1 polymer ?
#
loop_
_entity_poly.entity_id
_entity_poly.type
_entity_poly.pdbx_seq_one_letter_code
_entity_poly.pdbx_strand_id
1 'polypeptide(L)'
;MDVREQITALREQLRYHNEKYYNEDAPEITDYEYDMLQRQLRALEAEHPEMADANSPTQRVGGTASSRFAKVTHAYPLESLQDVFSFDELGEFYSRVENAVGQAEYVVEYKIDGLSVALEYVDGVFVRGATRGDGQVGEDVTKNLKTIKDIPKKLENAPPHLIVRGEVYMKKSVFDALNAELELHEKPLLANPRNAAAGSLRQKDSRITRERRLSIFCFNIQNSDELPMESHVQALDYLKGLGFPTSPRYPVYTDPQDVQREIENMGETRGELDFDIDGAVVKVNSFAQRETLGSTAKFPRWAAAYKYPPEVKQTLLKDIVITVGRTGVLTPNAVLEPVRLAGTTVSRATLHNRDFIRQLDARVGDIVSVRKAGEIIPEIIGVEKDRRPLDSVPYEFPKFCPVCGAPVYDDEDEAAIRCTSASCPAQLLRNLMHFASRDAMDIDGCGEGNLQKLIDAGLVKSAADLYDLTVEQLLPLGKKVDVWANNLVRSIEASKTRDLSRLLFAFGIRHVGQKAGRILSDHFGSLDALLTAPVEEMTEIRDIGQTTAESIAAWRELPQSHTLIEKLRAHGVNFIGEKTAKSDLLAGKTIVATGSLTLYTRKEINDLIESLGGKAAGSVSKKTSYVVAGENAGSKLQKAAELGIPVLTEEEFRTMITNAE
;
A
#
# COMPACT_ATOMS: atom_id res chain seq x y z
N MET A 1 -28.68 16.17 22.74
CA MET A 1 -29.04 14.89 22.10
C MET A 1 -29.59 13.98 23.17
N ASP A 2 -30.74 13.39 22.97
CA ASP A 2 -31.30 12.38 23.88
C ASP A 2 -30.38 11.16 23.89
N VAL A 3 -30.34 10.40 25.01
CA VAL A 3 -29.49 9.20 25.17
C VAL A 3 -29.75 8.17 24.05
N ARG A 4 -31.01 8.01 23.64
CA ARG A 4 -31.39 7.14 22.52
C ARG A 4 -30.77 7.60 21.19
N GLU A 5 -30.76 8.89 20.92
CA GLU A 5 -30.13 9.48 19.74
C GLU A 5 -28.61 9.29 19.78
N GLN A 6 -27.99 9.43 20.95
CA GLN A 6 -26.55 9.21 21.13
C GLN A 6 -26.16 7.74 20.86
N ILE A 7 -26.87 6.78 21.45
CA ILE A 7 -26.64 5.34 21.23
C ILE A 7 -26.83 4.99 19.75
N THR A 8 -27.86 5.52 19.10
CA THR A 8 -28.13 5.26 17.68
C THR A 8 -27.00 5.83 16.81
N ALA A 9 -26.60 7.08 17.03
CA ALA A 9 -25.51 7.72 16.29
C ALA A 9 -24.18 6.98 16.46
N LEU A 10 -23.82 6.55 17.67
CA LEU A 10 -22.60 5.77 17.92
C LEU A 10 -22.64 4.42 17.25
N ARG A 11 -23.80 3.73 17.24
CA ARG A 11 -23.94 2.44 16.51
C ARG A 11 -23.77 2.62 15.00
N GLU A 12 -24.32 3.67 14.41
CA GLU A 12 -24.16 3.98 12.99
C GLU A 12 -22.70 4.33 12.66
N GLN A 13 -22.08 5.16 13.46
CA GLN A 13 -20.69 5.57 13.31
C GLN A 13 -19.74 4.37 13.41
N LEU A 14 -19.92 3.49 14.39
CA LEU A 14 -19.13 2.27 14.53
C LEU A 14 -19.37 1.28 13.40
N ARG A 15 -20.60 1.15 12.88
CA ARG A 15 -20.87 0.31 11.70
C ARG A 15 -20.16 0.85 10.47
N TYR A 16 -20.17 2.16 10.26
CA TYR A 16 -19.47 2.82 9.17
C TYR A 16 -17.94 2.56 9.25
N HIS A 17 -17.33 2.80 10.41
CA HIS A 17 -15.90 2.57 10.58
C HIS A 17 -15.51 1.09 10.56
N ASN A 18 -16.39 0.18 10.98
CA ASN A 18 -16.21 -1.26 10.79
C ASN A 18 -16.12 -1.63 9.31
N GLU A 19 -17.00 -1.08 8.48
CA GLU A 19 -16.97 -1.32 7.03
C GLU A 19 -15.67 -0.83 6.41
N LYS A 20 -15.28 0.40 6.73
CA LYS A 20 -14.03 1.01 6.28
C LYS A 20 -12.80 0.21 6.71
N TYR A 21 -12.77 -0.21 7.95
CA TYR A 21 -11.61 -0.88 8.56
C TYR A 21 -11.46 -2.33 8.13
N TYR A 22 -12.53 -3.15 8.28
CA TYR A 22 -12.44 -4.60 8.06
C TYR A 22 -12.73 -5.05 6.63
N ASN A 23 -13.55 -4.32 5.87
CA ASN A 23 -14.00 -4.73 4.56
C ASN A 23 -13.33 -3.94 3.42
N GLU A 24 -13.06 -2.65 3.60
CA GLU A 24 -12.44 -1.80 2.58
C GLU A 24 -10.91 -1.68 2.75
N ASP A 25 -10.34 -2.08 3.90
CA ASP A 25 -8.93 -1.87 4.28
C ASP A 25 -8.48 -0.39 4.19
N ALA A 26 -9.42 0.55 4.41
CA ALA A 26 -9.25 2.00 4.27
C ALA A 26 -9.80 2.75 5.50
N PRO A 27 -9.20 2.59 6.70
CA PRO A 27 -9.65 3.27 7.91
C PRO A 27 -9.51 4.79 7.78
N GLU A 28 -10.55 5.51 8.23
CA GLU A 28 -10.59 6.97 8.26
C GLU A 28 -10.30 7.54 9.66
N ILE A 29 -10.33 6.69 10.68
CA ILE A 29 -9.96 7.01 12.07
C ILE A 29 -8.89 6.04 12.57
N THR A 30 -8.17 6.44 13.60
CA THR A 30 -7.17 5.57 14.25
C THR A 30 -7.85 4.44 15.03
N ASP A 31 -7.12 3.35 15.29
CA ASP A 31 -7.58 2.24 16.12
C ASP A 31 -8.02 2.71 17.51
N TYR A 32 -7.29 3.66 18.09
CA TYR A 32 -7.63 4.24 19.37
C TYR A 32 -8.95 5.04 19.34
N GLU A 33 -9.17 5.86 18.32
CA GLU A 33 -10.43 6.61 18.17
C GLU A 33 -11.60 5.65 17.99
N TYR A 34 -11.42 4.58 17.22
CA TYR A 34 -12.40 3.52 17.06
C TYR A 34 -12.72 2.81 18.39
N ASP A 35 -11.68 2.46 19.16
CA ASP A 35 -11.83 1.82 20.47
C ASP A 35 -12.53 2.75 21.49
N MET A 36 -12.26 4.06 21.44
CA MET A 36 -12.95 5.04 22.30
C MET A 36 -14.43 5.14 21.96
N LEU A 37 -14.81 5.11 20.67
CA LEU A 37 -16.22 5.06 20.27
C LEU A 37 -16.90 3.77 20.76
N GLN A 38 -16.22 2.62 20.67
CA GLN A 38 -16.71 1.35 21.22
C GLN A 38 -16.90 1.42 22.74
N ARG A 39 -15.94 2.02 23.46
CA ARG A 39 -16.00 2.19 24.91
C ARG A 39 -17.16 3.08 25.32
N GLN A 40 -17.34 4.19 24.63
CA GLN A 40 -18.46 5.11 24.88
C GLN A 40 -19.82 4.43 24.69
N LEU A 41 -19.96 3.67 23.59
CA LEU A 41 -21.20 2.92 23.34
C LEU A 41 -21.44 1.84 24.40
N ARG A 42 -20.41 1.09 24.84
CA ARG A 42 -20.54 0.08 25.89
C ARG A 42 -20.98 0.70 27.22
N ALA A 43 -20.42 1.84 27.61
CA ALA A 43 -20.80 2.54 28.83
C ALA A 43 -22.28 2.93 28.80
N LEU A 44 -22.74 3.56 27.72
CA LEU A 44 -24.14 3.95 27.54
C LEU A 44 -25.09 2.73 27.49
N GLU A 45 -24.71 1.63 26.85
CA GLU A 45 -25.52 0.41 26.82
C GLU A 45 -25.57 -0.29 28.19
N ALA A 46 -24.52 -0.17 29.02
CA ALA A 46 -24.50 -0.68 30.38
C ALA A 46 -25.38 0.17 31.34
N GLU A 47 -25.39 1.50 31.17
CA GLU A 47 -26.24 2.41 31.93
C GLU A 47 -27.73 2.32 31.53
N HIS A 48 -28.00 1.87 30.27
CA HIS A 48 -29.33 1.79 29.68
C HIS A 48 -29.64 0.37 29.13
N PRO A 49 -29.75 -0.64 30.00
CA PRO A 49 -30.00 -2.04 29.56
C PRO A 49 -31.30 -2.22 28.76
N GLU A 50 -32.28 -1.34 28.96
CA GLU A 50 -33.54 -1.33 28.21
C GLU A 50 -33.36 -0.99 26.72
N MET A 51 -32.20 -0.44 26.33
CA MET A 51 -31.83 -0.14 24.94
C MET A 51 -30.88 -1.19 24.35
N ALA A 52 -30.66 -2.31 25.05
CA ALA A 52 -29.81 -3.39 24.59
C ALA A 52 -30.26 -3.92 23.23
N ASP A 53 -29.29 -4.11 22.32
CA ASP A 53 -29.51 -4.67 20.98
C ASP A 53 -28.47 -5.77 20.71
N ALA A 54 -28.95 -7.00 20.49
CA ALA A 54 -28.10 -8.13 20.15
C ALA A 54 -27.28 -7.91 18.86
N ASN A 55 -27.67 -6.93 18.02
CA ASN A 55 -26.96 -6.54 16.81
C ASN A 55 -26.04 -5.32 17.01
N SER A 56 -25.84 -4.87 18.26
CA SER A 56 -24.92 -3.78 18.55
C SER A 56 -23.49 -4.14 18.14
N PRO A 57 -22.69 -3.22 17.59
CA PRO A 57 -21.27 -3.42 17.34
C PRO A 57 -20.47 -3.83 18.59
N THR A 58 -20.96 -3.52 19.78
CA THR A 58 -20.36 -3.94 21.05
C THR A 58 -20.56 -5.44 21.36
N GLN A 59 -21.57 -6.08 20.78
CA GLN A 59 -21.95 -7.49 21.02
C GLN A 59 -21.44 -8.44 19.92
N ARG A 60 -20.96 -7.91 18.79
CA ARG A 60 -20.49 -8.72 17.65
C ARG A 60 -19.03 -8.45 17.34
N VAL A 61 -18.34 -9.46 16.81
CA VAL A 61 -16.99 -9.30 16.25
C VAL A 61 -17.13 -8.51 14.96
N GLY A 62 -16.29 -7.48 14.78
CA GLY A 62 -16.26 -6.67 13.55
C GLY A 62 -15.72 -7.48 12.37
N GLY A 63 -16.21 -7.17 11.18
CA GLY A 63 -15.81 -7.79 9.91
C GLY A 63 -16.87 -8.74 9.36
N THR A 64 -17.02 -8.75 8.04
CA THR A 64 -17.86 -9.72 7.32
C THR A 64 -17.03 -10.35 6.22
N ALA A 65 -17.22 -11.67 5.99
CA ALA A 65 -16.54 -12.34 4.87
C ALA A 65 -17.07 -11.78 3.54
N SER A 66 -16.17 -11.21 2.74
CA SER A 66 -16.52 -10.62 1.46
C SER A 66 -16.97 -11.69 0.44
N SER A 67 -17.69 -11.26 -0.60
CA SER A 67 -18.08 -12.15 -1.69
C SER A 67 -16.91 -12.48 -2.66
N ARG A 68 -15.72 -11.94 -2.41
CA ARG A 68 -14.54 -12.11 -3.28
C ARG A 68 -13.86 -13.47 -3.13
N PHE A 69 -14.02 -14.11 -1.97
CA PHE A 69 -13.44 -15.40 -1.60
C PHE A 69 -14.53 -16.41 -1.19
N ALA A 70 -14.21 -17.70 -1.28
CA ALA A 70 -15.07 -18.73 -0.74
C ALA A 70 -15.17 -18.55 0.79
N LYS A 71 -16.37 -18.76 1.34
CA LYS A 71 -16.61 -18.68 2.78
C LYS A 71 -16.21 -19.98 3.46
N VAL A 72 -15.60 -19.85 4.64
CA VAL A 72 -15.20 -20.96 5.50
C VAL A 72 -15.86 -20.77 6.86
N THR A 73 -16.70 -21.72 7.26
CA THR A 73 -17.21 -21.79 8.63
C THR A 73 -16.13 -22.40 9.52
N HIS A 74 -15.75 -21.73 10.59
CA HIS A 74 -14.75 -22.20 11.54
C HIS A 74 -15.33 -23.33 12.40
N ALA A 75 -14.57 -24.41 12.57
CA ALA A 75 -14.93 -25.51 13.49
C ALA A 75 -14.92 -25.03 14.96
N TYR A 76 -14.02 -24.11 15.28
CA TYR A 76 -13.89 -23.46 16.58
C TYR A 76 -14.00 -21.95 16.36
N PRO A 77 -14.86 -21.23 17.11
CA PRO A 77 -15.00 -19.78 16.98
C PRO A 77 -13.66 -19.05 17.18
N LEU A 78 -13.38 -18.06 16.34
CA LEU A 78 -12.21 -17.21 16.47
C LEU A 78 -12.57 -15.94 17.24
N GLU A 79 -12.65 -16.07 18.56
CA GLU A 79 -13.04 -14.99 19.47
C GLU A 79 -12.09 -13.79 19.39
N SER A 80 -12.62 -12.59 19.63
CA SER A 80 -11.83 -11.39 19.90
C SER A 80 -11.29 -11.41 21.32
N LEU A 81 -10.52 -10.38 21.71
CA LEU A 81 -10.08 -10.18 23.09
C LEU A 81 -10.83 -9.01 23.71
N GLN A 82 -10.94 -8.98 25.03
CA GLN A 82 -11.38 -7.82 25.76
C GLN A 82 -10.24 -6.82 25.83
N ASP A 83 -10.43 -5.64 25.25
CA ASP A 83 -9.46 -4.54 25.36
C ASP A 83 -9.56 -3.89 26.74
N VAL A 84 -8.39 -3.59 27.33
CA VAL A 84 -8.20 -2.83 28.57
C VAL A 84 -7.14 -1.75 28.34
N PHE A 85 -7.35 -0.55 28.89
CA PHE A 85 -6.56 0.64 28.57
C PHE A 85 -5.82 1.21 29.79
N SER A 86 -5.98 0.59 30.94
CA SER A 86 -5.28 0.97 32.18
C SER A 86 -4.93 -0.25 33.02
N PHE A 87 -3.99 -0.09 33.91
CA PHE A 87 -3.64 -1.14 34.87
C PHE A 87 -4.75 -1.37 35.91
N ASP A 88 -5.59 -0.36 36.16
CA ASP A 88 -6.79 -0.54 37.01
C ASP A 88 -7.80 -1.50 36.34
N GLU A 89 -8.10 -1.32 35.05
CA GLU A 89 -8.94 -2.24 34.30
C GLU A 89 -8.34 -3.66 34.20
N LEU A 90 -7.01 -3.75 34.11
CA LEU A 90 -6.31 -5.04 34.17
C LEU A 90 -6.41 -5.64 35.59
N GLY A 91 -6.41 -4.82 36.65
CA GLY A 91 -6.66 -5.23 38.03
C GLY A 91 -8.06 -5.84 38.21
N GLU A 92 -9.08 -5.30 37.55
CA GLU A 92 -10.42 -5.89 37.51
C GLU A 92 -10.43 -7.27 36.83
N PHE A 93 -9.65 -7.43 35.77
CA PHE A 93 -9.48 -8.73 35.12
C PHE A 93 -8.85 -9.76 36.08
N TYR A 94 -7.78 -9.42 36.80
CA TYR A 94 -7.17 -10.31 37.78
C TYR A 94 -8.13 -10.67 38.91
N SER A 95 -8.86 -9.70 39.43
CA SER A 95 -9.85 -9.93 40.49
C SER A 95 -10.97 -10.89 40.05
N ARG A 96 -11.45 -10.77 38.81
CA ARG A 96 -12.42 -11.72 38.24
C ARG A 96 -11.85 -13.13 38.13
N VAL A 97 -10.61 -13.28 37.67
CA VAL A 97 -9.93 -14.59 37.57
C VAL A 97 -9.76 -15.19 38.94
N GLU A 98 -9.22 -14.45 39.91
CA GLU A 98 -8.95 -14.93 41.27
C GLU A 98 -10.24 -15.35 41.98
N ASN A 99 -11.32 -14.60 41.84
CA ASN A 99 -12.63 -14.92 42.41
C ASN A 99 -13.24 -16.21 41.82
N ALA A 100 -12.94 -16.51 40.54
CA ALA A 100 -13.52 -17.66 39.87
C ALA A 100 -12.68 -18.95 40.02
N VAL A 101 -11.35 -18.88 40.00
CA VAL A 101 -10.44 -20.02 39.90
C VAL A 101 -9.31 -20.01 40.95
N GLY A 102 -9.27 -19.03 41.85
CA GLY A 102 -8.17 -18.81 42.79
C GLY A 102 -6.92 -18.29 42.12
N GLN A 103 -5.77 -18.59 42.72
CA GLN A 103 -4.47 -18.15 42.18
C GLN A 103 -4.23 -18.70 40.77
N ALA A 104 -3.82 -17.86 39.85
CA ALA A 104 -3.56 -18.21 38.46
C ALA A 104 -2.15 -17.76 38.03
N GLU A 105 -1.58 -18.45 37.05
CA GLU A 105 -0.41 -18.00 36.30
C GLU A 105 -0.86 -17.28 35.04
N TYR A 106 -0.16 -16.21 34.70
CA TYR A 106 -0.43 -15.37 33.54
C TYR A 106 0.73 -15.42 32.55
N VAL A 107 0.43 -15.71 31.28
CA VAL A 107 1.38 -15.61 30.17
C VAL A 107 1.20 -14.25 29.53
N VAL A 108 2.30 -13.53 29.31
CA VAL A 108 2.30 -12.21 28.66
C VAL A 108 2.94 -12.32 27.29
N GLU A 109 2.20 -11.94 26.26
CA GLU A 109 2.62 -12.01 24.86
C GLU A 109 2.50 -10.65 24.19
N TYR A 110 3.29 -10.42 23.12
CA TYR A 110 3.09 -9.28 22.25
C TYR A 110 1.73 -9.34 21.57
N LYS A 111 0.98 -8.25 21.60
CA LYS A 111 -0.21 -8.07 20.77
C LYS A 111 0.23 -7.61 19.38
N ILE A 112 0.45 -8.57 18.50
CA ILE A 112 0.93 -8.33 17.13
C ILE A 112 -0.16 -7.58 16.36
N ASP A 113 0.23 -6.54 15.66
CA ASP A 113 -0.68 -5.75 14.82
C ASP A 113 -0.69 -6.30 13.39
N GLY A 114 -1.73 -7.10 13.09
CA GLY A 114 -1.83 -7.83 11.84
C GLY A 114 -3.24 -8.27 11.48
N LEU A 115 -3.34 -9.41 10.80
CA LEU A 115 -4.59 -10.07 10.41
C LEU A 115 -4.65 -11.49 10.95
N SER A 116 -5.67 -11.77 11.78
CA SER A 116 -5.85 -13.08 12.39
C SER A 116 -6.34 -14.12 11.38
N VAL A 117 -5.69 -15.30 11.40
CA VAL A 117 -6.00 -16.43 10.53
C VAL A 117 -6.03 -17.73 11.32
N ALA A 118 -6.81 -18.69 10.82
CA ALA A 118 -6.76 -20.09 11.24
C ALA A 118 -6.09 -20.94 10.14
N LEU A 119 -5.15 -21.80 10.55
CA LEU A 119 -4.43 -22.73 9.68
C LEU A 119 -4.86 -24.15 10.07
N GLU A 120 -5.42 -24.91 9.14
CA GLU A 120 -5.88 -26.27 9.35
C GLU A 120 -4.94 -27.27 8.70
N TYR A 121 -4.52 -28.25 9.48
CA TYR A 121 -3.67 -29.36 9.07
C TYR A 121 -4.41 -30.67 9.29
N VAL A 122 -4.35 -31.55 8.30
CA VAL A 122 -4.84 -32.92 8.37
C VAL A 122 -3.67 -33.84 8.05
N ASP A 123 -3.42 -34.82 8.90
CA ASP A 123 -2.30 -35.75 8.79
C ASP A 123 -0.95 -35.02 8.52
N GLY A 124 -0.75 -33.91 9.22
CA GLY A 124 0.42 -33.06 9.11
C GLY A 124 0.50 -32.21 7.84
N VAL A 125 -0.47 -32.26 6.92
CA VAL A 125 -0.48 -31.49 5.69
C VAL A 125 -1.34 -30.22 5.85
N PHE A 126 -0.82 -29.06 5.44
CA PHE A 126 -1.59 -27.82 5.41
C PHE A 126 -2.69 -27.88 4.34
N VAL A 127 -3.93 -28.04 4.76
CA VAL A 127 -5.08 -28.22 3.86
C VAL A 127 -5.84 -26.94 3.61
N ARG A 128 -6.07 -26.13 4.65
CA ARG A 128 -6.91 -24.93 4.56
C ARG A 128 -6.42 -23.82 5.47
N GLY A 129 -6.58 -22.57 5.02
CA GLY A 129 -6.35 -21.39 5.82
C GLY A 129 -7.42 -20.34 5.57
N ALA A 130 -7.98 -19.77 6.64
CA ALA A 130 -9.08 -18.81 6.57
C ALA A 130 -8.81 -17.59 7.46
N THR A 131 -9.31 -16.43 7.03
CA THR A 131 -9.34 -15.22 7.88
C THR A 131 -10.33 -15.38 9.01
N ARG A 132 -10.19 -14.57 10.07
CA ARG A 132 -11.14 -14.60 11.20
C ARG A 132 -12.58 -14.32 10.76
N GLY A 133 -12.79 -13.35 9.85
CA GLY A 133 -14.13 -12.86 9.49
C GLY A 133 -14.87 -12.30 10.72
N ASP A 134 -16.12 -12.71 10.89
CA ASP A 134 -16.96 -12.38 12.05
C ASP A 134 -16.73 -13.31 13.26
N GLY A 135 -15.70 -14.14 13.19
CA GLY A 135 -15.38 -15.16 14.21
C GLY A 135 -16.05 -16.52 14.00
N GLN A 136 -17.12 -16.60 13.21
CA GLN A 136 -17.81 -17.82 12.84
C GLN A 136 -17.53 -18.20 11.38
N VAL A 137 -17.51 -17.21 10.50
CA VAL A 137 -17.31 -17.38 9.06
C VAL A 137 -16.21 -16.44 8.58
N GLY A 138 -15.16 -17.02 8.00
CA GLY A 138 -14.05 -16.30 7.39
C GLY A 138 -13.96 -16.50 5.88
N GLU A 139 -12.89 -15.96 5.29
CA GLU A 139 -12.58 -16.08 3.87
C GLU A 139 -11.48 -17.13 3.64
N ASP A 140 -11.65 -17.99 2.64
CA ASP A 140 -10.62 -18.96 2.23
C ASP A 140 -9.45 -18.22 1.55
N VAL A 141 -8.34 -18.09 2.26
CA VAL A 141 -7.09 -17.49 1.78
C VAL A 141 -5.96 -18.52 1.68
N THR A 142 -6.29 -19.80 1.58
CA THR A 142 -5.35 -20.93 1.57
C THR A 142 -4.22 -20.74 0.54
N LYS A 143 -4.57 -20.32 -0.68
CA LYS A 143 -3.57 -20.12 -1.76
C LYS A 143 -2.56 -19.02 -1.41
N ASN A 144 -3.03 -17.98 -0.75
CA ASN A 144 -2.22 -16.83 -0.35
C ASN A 144 -1.32 -17.21 0.84
N LEU A 145 -1.88 -17.86 1.87
CA LEU A 145 -1.12 -18.36 3.02
C LEU A 145 -0.03 -19.36 2.60
N LYS A 146 -0.27 -20.17 1.58
CA LYS A 146 0.76 -21.07 1.02
C LYS A 146 1.97 -20.33 0.45
N THR A 147 1.89 -19.03 0.19
CA THR A 147 3.03 -18.23 -0.28
C THR A 147 3.92 -17.72 0.86
N ILE A 148 3.40 -17.67 2.10
CA ILE A 148 4.15 -17.25 3.28
C ILE A 148 5.15 -18.36 3.64
N LYS A 149 6.43 -17.98 3.68
CA LYS A 149 7.53 -18.94 3.90
C LYS A 149 7.52 -19.51 5.30
N ASP A 150 7.09 -18.73 6.27
CA ASP A 150 7.07 -19.06 7.69
C ASP A 150 5.98 -20.09 8.06
N ILE A 151 5.03 -20.37 7.14
CA ILE A 151 3.98 -21.37 7.35
C ILE A 151 4.49 -22.72 6.84
N PRO A 152 4.68 -23.73 7.72
CA PRO A 152 5.06 -25.08 7.32
C PRO A 152 3.97 -25.68 6.41
N LYS A 153 4.37 -26.27 5.28
CA LYS A 153 3.40 -26.93 4.37
C LYS A 153 3.12 -28.37 4.78
N LYS A 154 4.07 -28.96 5.50
CA LYS A 154 4.00 -30.31 6.07
C LYS A 154 4.66 -30.29 7.44
N LEU A 155 4.01 -30.92 8.40
CA LEU A 155 4.47 -31.10 9.77
C LEU A 155 4.91 -32.54 9.97
N GLU A 156 5.95 -32.74 10.75
CA GLU A 156 6.38 -34.06 11.22
C GLU A 156 5.83 -34.29 12.64
N ASN A 157 5.39 -35.49 12.93
CA ASN A 157 4.85 -35.86 14.25
C ASN A 157 3.66 -35.00 14.72
N ALA A 158 2.87 -34.48 13.78
CA ALA A 158 1.67 -33.72 14.09
C ALA A 158 0.49 -34.67 14.43
N PRO A 159 -0.51 -34.22 15.19
CA PRO A 159 -1.73 -34.96 15.41
C PRO A 159 -2.51 -35.12 14.09
N PRO A 160 -3.45 -36.07 13.99
CA PRO A 160 -4.23 -36.26 12.76
C PRO A 160 -4.99 -35.02 12.33
N HIS A 161 -5.43 -34.19 13.27
CA HIS A 161 -6.08 -32.91 13.02
C HIS A 161 -5.48 -31.83 13.93
N LEU A 162 -5.08 -30.70 13.36
CA LEU A 162 -4.52 -29.56 14.09
C LEU A 162 -5.03 -28.26 13.48
N ILE A 163 -5.60 -27.39 14.31
CA ILE A 163 -6.03 -26.04 13.93
C ILE A 163 -5.20 -25.03 14.72
N VAL A 164 -4.36 -24.28 14.01
CA VAL A 164 -3.46 -23.28 14.59
C VAL A 164 -3.99 -21.88 14.27
N ARG A 165 -4.09 -21.02 15.29
CA ARG A 165 -4.39 -19.62 15.12
C ARG A 165 -3.11 -18.78 15.13
N GLY A 166 -2.99 -17.86 14.19
CA GLY A 166 -1.86 -16.95 14.09
C GLY A 166 -2.27 -15.57 13.61
N GLU A 167 -1.33 -14.65 13.72
CA GLU A 167 -1.46 -13.28 13.21
C GLU A 167 -0.49 -13.09 12.04
N VAL A 168 -1.03 -12.84 10.85
CA VAL A 168 -0.24 -12.50 9.65
C VAL A 168 0.08 -11.02 9.69
N TYR A 169 1.34 -10.70 9.52
CA TYR A 169 1.84 -9.33 9.60
C TYR A 169 2.87 -9.03 8.50
N MET A 170 3.18 -7.76 8.31
CA MET A 170 4.27 -7.30 7.46
C MET A 170 5.38 -6.73 8.35
N LYS A 171 6.63 -7.17 8.11
CA LYS A 171 7.80 -6.58 8.78
C LYS A 171 7.97 -5.12 8.40
N LYS A 172 8.40 -4.27 9.34
CA LYS A 172 8.69 -2.85 9.07
C LYS A 172 9.70 -2.68 7.95
N SER A 173 10.78 -3.45 7.98
CA SER A 173 11.82 -3.45 6.95
C SER A 173 11.28 -3.81 5.56
N VAL A 174 10.29 -4.71 5.49
CA VAL A 174 9.63 -5.08 4.23
C VAL A 174 8.67 -3.98 3.76
N PHE A 175 7.92 -3.38 4.68
CA PHE A 175 6.99 -2.28 4.39
C PHE A 175 7.72 -1.07 3.83
N ASP A 176 8.84 -0.67 4.44
CA ASP A 176 9.66 0.45 3.99
C ASP A 176 10.23 0.21 2.59
N ALA A 177 10.75 -1.01 2.35
CA ALA A 177 11.27 -1.39 1.04
C ALA A 177 10.19 -1.40 -0.04
N LEU A 178 8.98 -1.90 0.27
CA LEU A 178 7.86 -1.90 -0.67
C LEU A 178 7.35 -0.48 -0.97
N ASN A 179 7.27 0.38 0.04
CA ASN A 179 6.85 1.77 -0.17
C ASN A 179 7.89 2.54 -1.00
N ALA A 180 9.18 2.32 -0.78
CA ALA A 180 10.22 2.90 -1.62
C ALA A 180 10.08 2.47 -3.10
N GLU A 181 9.74 1.19 -3.35
CA GLU A 181 9.48 0.67 -4.69
C GLU A 181 8.19 1.25 -5.30
N LEU A 182 7.10 1.31 -4.52
CA LEU A 182 5.83 1.89 -4.97
C LEU A 182 5.97 3.39 -5.31
N GLU A 183 6.67 4.15 -4.47
CA GLU A 183 6.96 5.57 -4.70
C GLU A 183 7.73 5.78 -6.02
N LEU A 184 8.74 4.92 -6.26
CA LEU A 184 9.54 4.97 -7.48
C LEU A 184 8.69 4.76 -8.75
N HIS A 185 7.64 3.92 -8.65
CA HIS A 185 6.72 3.59 -9.75
C HIS A 185 5.44 4.45 -9.78
N GLU A 186 5.37 5.54 -9.01
CA GLU A 186 4.18 6.42 -8.87
C GLU A 186 2.90 5.67 -8.53
N LYS A 187 3.01 4.59 -7.78
CA LYS A 187 1.86 3.83 -7.29
C LYS A 187 1.45 4.33 -5.91
N PRO A 188 0.17 4.20 -5.54
CA PRO A 188 -0.28 4.53 -4.19
C PRO A 188 0.55 3.78 -3.14
N LEU A 189 1.00 4.52 -2.12
CA LEU A 189 1.77 3.94 -1.02
C LEU A 189 0.87 3.11 -0.11
N LEU A 190 1.45 2.13 0.55
CA LEU A 190 0.81 1.39 1.61
C LEU A 190 0.69 2.29 2.85
N ALA A 191 -0.48 2.28 3.51
CA ALA A 191 -0.77 3.21 4.60
C ALA A 191 -0.02 2.85 5.91
N ASN A 192 -0.07 1.59 6.30
CA ASN A 192 0.66 1.04 7.44
C ASN A 192 0.90 -0.46 7.25
N PRO A 193 1.81 -1.10 8.03
CA PRO A 193 2.13 -2.52 7.90
C PRO A 193 0.93 -3.45 8.07
N ARG A 194 0.02 -3.17 8.99
CA ARG A 194 -1.19 -3.97 9.24
C ARG A 194 -2.13 -3.99 8.04
N ASN A 195 -2.54 -2.81 7.54
CA ASN A 195 -3.40 -2.71 6.36
C ASN A 195 -2.72 -3.27 5.12
N ALA A 196 -1.40 -3.08 4.99
CA ALA A 196 -0.59 -3.68 3.95
C ALA A 196 -0.62 -5.21 4.02
N ALA A 197 -0.55 -5.80 5.21
CA ALA A 197 -0.66 -7.25 5.41
C ALA A 197 -2.06 -7.74 5.05
N ALA A 198 -3.12 -7.10 5.57
CA ALA A 198 -4.51 -7.46 5.33
C ALA A 198 -4.88 -7.39 3.83
N GLY A 199 -4.59 -6.26 3.17
CA GLY A 199 -4.83 -6.08 1.74
C GLY A 199 -3.99 -7.03 0.86
N SER A 200 -2.76 -7.36 1.29
CA SER A 200 -1.89 -8.31 0.57
C SER A 200 -2.36 -9.75 0.71
N LEU A 201 -2.90 -10.14 1.88
CA LEU A 201 -3.42 -11.49 2.09
C LEU A 201 -4.72 -11.73 1.32
N ARG A 202 -5.50 -10.67 1.04
CA ARG A 202 -6.77 -10.73 0.29
C ARG A 202 -6.62 -10.47 -1.21
N GLN A 203 -5.42 -10.68 -1.80
CA GLN A 203 -5.22 -10.59 -3.24
C GLN A 203 -5.79 -11.82 -3.95
N LYS A 204 -6.47 -11.64 -5.10
CA LYS A 204 -6.95 -12.75 -5.93
C LYS A 204 -5.81 -13.53 -6.57
N ASP A 205 -4.72 -12.86 -6.88
CA ASP A 205 -3.49 -13.45 -7.41
C ASP A 205 -2.47 -13.64 -6.29
N SER A 206 -2.24 -14.89 -5.91
CA SER A 206 -1.29 -15.24 -4.84
C SER A 206 0.18 -14.89 -5.17
N ARG A 207 0.52 -14.57 -6.42
CA ARG A 207 1.84 -14.06 -6.79
C ARG A 207 2.10 -12.70 -6.16
N ILE A 208 1.09 -11.83 -6.14
CA ILE A 208 1.17 -10.52 -5.47
C ILE A 208 1.42 -10.73 -3.98
N THR A 209 0.68 -11.63 -3.32
CA THR A 209 0.91 -11.95 -1.90
C THR A 209 2.34 -12.43 -1.64
N ARG A 210 2.90 -13.25 -2.54
CA ARG A 210 4.29 -13.72 -2.44
C ARG A 210 5.30 -12.56 -2.50
N GLU A 211 5.10 -11.61 -3.39
CA GLU A 211 5.95 -10.42 -3.54
C GLU A 211 5.90 -9.52 -2.30
N ARG A 212 4.79 -9.53 -1.56
CA ARG A 212 4.60 -8.77 -0.33
C ARG A 212 5.35 -9.32 0.89
N ARG A 213 5.94 -10.52 0.79
CA ARG A 213 6.83 -11.12 1.81
C ARG A 213 6.27 -11.08 3.22
N LEU A 214 4.99 -11.48 3.38
CA LEU A 214 4.31 -11.55 4.67
C LEU A 214 4.96 -12.58 5.59
N SER A 215 4.81 -12.37 6.90
CA SER A 215 5.22 -13.25 7.99
C SER A 215 4.02 -13.59 8.88
N ILE A 216 4.18 -14.57 9.80
CA ILE A 216 3.13 -14.97 10.74
C ILE A 216 3.74 -15.24 12.11
N PHE A 217 3.02 -14.93 13.18
CA PHE A 217 3.22 -15.51 14.50
C PHE A 217 2.02 -16.35 14.89
N CYS A 218 2.26 -17.58 15.31
CA CYS A 218 1.23 -18.49 15.79
C CYS A 218 1.14 -18.39 17.32
N PHE A 219 -0.05 -18.20 17.85
CA PHE A 219 -0.26 -17.90 19.27
C PHE A 219 -1.33 -18.74 19.97
N ASN A 220 -2.00 -19.65 19.25
CA ASN A 220 -2.98 -20.55 19.86
C ASN A 220 -3.21 -21.81 19.02
N ILE A 221 -3.54 -22.91 19.70
CA ILE A 221 -4.11 -24.13 19.12
C ILE A 221 -5.60 -24.10 19.44
N GLN A 222 -6.45 -24.15 18.41
CA GLN A 222 -7.90 -24.01 18.58
C GLN A 222 -8.58 -25.29 19.08
N ASN A 223 -8.03 -26.45 18.75
CA ASN A 223 -8.45 -27.76 19.22
C ASN A 223 -7.49 -28.33 20.26
N SER A 224 -7.03 -27.50 21.20
CA SER A 224 -6.10 -27.92 22.27
C SER A 224 -6.73 -28.94 23.26
N ASP A 225 -8.04 -28.98 23.37
CA ASP A 225 -8.82 -29.96 24.15
C ASP A 225 -8.71 -31.39 23.60
N GLU A 226 -8.37 -31.54 22.34
CA GLU A 226 -8.11 -32.84 21.70
C GLU A 226 -6.66 -33.34 21.93
N LEU A 227 -5.80 -32.50 22.55
CA LEU A 227 -4.37 -32.77 22.71
C LEU A 227 -3.98 -32.88 24.19
N PRO A 228 -2.95 -33.69 24.54
CA PRO A 228 -2.54 -33.90 25.94
C PRO A 228 -1.72 -32.72 26.47
N MET A 229 -2.32 -31.51 26.51
CA MET A 229 -1.71 -30.28 26.99
C MET A 229 -2.49 -29.68 28.15
N GLU A 230 -1.78 -29.20 29.16
CA GLU A 230 -2.37 -28.65 30.37
C GLU A 230 -2.26 -27.13 30.46
N SER A 231 -1.36 -26.53 29.61
CA SER A 231 -1.08 -25.11 29.70
C SER A 231 -0.82 -24.46 28.33
N HIS A 232 -1.00 -23.15 28.29
CA HIS A 232 -0.74 -22.33 27.11
C HIS A 232 0.74 -22.34 26.68
N VAL A 233 1.66 -22.30 27.65
CA VAL A 233 3.10 -22.36 27.36
C VAL A 233 3.45 -23.69 26.69
N GLN A 234 2.90 -24.82 27.18
CA GLN A 234 3.10 -26.12 26.53
C GLN A 234 2.59 -26.11 25.07
N ALA A 235 1.44 -25.46 24.81
CA ALA A 235 0.93 -25.31 23.46
C ALA A 235 1.84 -24.46 22.56
N LEU A 236 2.40 -23.35 23.06
CA LEU A 236 3.36 -22.53 22.32
C LEU A 236 4.67 -23.27 22.04
N ASP A 237 5.19 -23.99 23.03
CA ASP A 237 6.41 -24.79 22.88
C ASP A 237 6.20 -25.95 21.89
N TYR A 238 5.02 -26.56 21.90
CA TYR A 238 4.64 -27.58 20.93
C TYR A 238 4.56 -27.02 19.51
N LEU A 239 3.92 -25.86 19.30
CA LEU A 239 3.90 -25.19 18.00
C LEU A 239 5.31 -24.87 17.51
N LYS A 240 6.18 -24.38 18.39
CA LYS A 240 7.58 -24.12 18.08
C LYS A 240 8.33 -25.38 17.68
N GLY A 241 8.06 -26.51 18.38
CA GLY A 241 8.60 -27.84 18.06
C GLY A 241 8.16 -28.35 16.69
N LEU A 242 6.95 -27.99 16.23
CA LEU A 242 6.41 -28.31 14.91
C LEU A 242 6.95 -27.35 13.80
N GLY A 243 7.75 -26.36 14.15
CA GLY A 243 8.33 -25.41 13.19
C GLY A 243 7.50 -24.15 12.92
N PHE A 244 6.47 -23.87 13.71
CA PHE A 244 5.75 -22.60 13.62
C PHE A 244 6.51 -21.49 14.32
N PRO A 245 6.60 -20.28 13.75
CA PRO A 245 7.05 -19.12 14.50
C PRO A 245 5.99 -18.73 15.54
N THR A 246 6.41 -18.67 16.80
CA THR A 246 5.60 -18.19 17.92
C THR A 246 6.09 -16.82 18.36
N SER A 247 5.37 -16.14 19.27
CA SER A 247 5.85 -14.90 19.88
C SER A 247 7.31 -15.08 20.34
N PRO A 248 8.20 -14.13 20.06
CA PRO A 248 9.60 -14.22 20.51
C PRO A 248 9.74 -14.29 22.03
N ARG A 249 8.74 -13.82 22.77
CA ARG A 249 8.72 -13.73 24.21
C ARG A 249 7.31 -14.02 24.73
N TYR A 250 7.19 -14.91 25.71
CA TYR A 250 5.94 -15.29 26.41
C TYR A 250 6.23 -15.73 27.85
N PRO A 251 6.77 -14.78 28.70
CA PRO A 251 7.05 -15.09 30.09
C PRO A 251 5.78 -15.40 30.88
N VAL A 252 5.96 -16.16 31.98
CA VAL A 252 4.89 -16.55 32.90
C VAL A 252 5.10 -15.87 34.24
N TYR A 253 4.05 -15.31 34.80
CA TYR A 253 4.04 -14.62 36.08
C TYR A 253 2.85 -15.04 36.93
N THR A 254 3.03 -15.03 38.23
CA THR A 254 1.94 -15.24 39.22
C THR A 254 1.55 -13.93 39.89
N ASP A 255 2.46 -12.98 39.94
CA ASP A 255 2.23 -11.66 40.54
C ASP A 255 1.76 -10.66 39.47
N PRO A 256 0.57 -10.05 39.63
CA PRO A 256 0.11 -8.96 38.74
C PRO A 256 1.09 -7.79 38.57
N GLN A 257 1.91 -7.51 39.58
CA GLN A 257 2.93 -6.45 39.47
C GLN A 257 4.06 -6.80 38.51
N ASP A 258 4.43 -8.08 38.43
CA ASP A 258 5.40 -8.58 37.47
C ASP A 258 4.86 -8.51 36.05
N VAL A 259 3.57 -8.84 35.87
CA VAL A 259 2.86 -8.69 34.59
C VAL A 259 2.87 -7.23 34.15
N GLN A 260 2.57 -6.29 35.07
CA GLN A 260 2.60 -4.86 34.75
C GLN A 260 3.99 -4.41 34.30
N ARG A 261 5.05 -4.79 35.03
CA ARG A 261 6.44 -4.46 34.67
C ARG A 261 6.81 -5.01 33.28
N GLU A 262 6.35 -6.22 32.97
CA GLU A 262 6.60 -6.80 31.64
C GLU A 262 5.87 -6.01 30.54
N ILE A 263 4.60 -5.62 30.75
CA ILE A 263 3.84 -4.81 29.80
C ILE A 263 4.54 -3.45 29.57
N GLU A 264 5.01 -2.80 30.65
CA GLU A 264 5.74 -1.53 30.56
C GLU A 264 7.06 -1.71 29.77
N ASN A 265 7.83 -2.77 30.06
CA ASN A 265 9.07 -3.10 29.34
C ASN A 265 8.82 -3.38 27.84
N MET A 266 7.75 -4.12 27.49
CA MET A 266 7.34 -4.33 26.11
C MET A 266 7.01 -3.00 25.42
N GLY A 267 6.32 -2.10 26.11
CA GLY A 267 5.99 -0.76 25.60
C GLY A 267 7.23 0.10 25.34
N GLU A 268 8.22 0.05 26.23
CA GLU A 268 9.48 0.80 26.10
C GLU A 268 10.35 0.29 24.94
N THR A 269 10.37 -1.03 24.71
CA THR A 269 11.24 -1.68 23.72
C THR A 269 10.54 -1.90 22.36
N ARG A 270 9.24 -1.60 22.22
CA ARG A 270 8.46 -1.85 20.99
C ARG A 270 9.04 -1.20 19.73
N GLY A 271 9.74 -0.07 19.89
CA GLY A 271 10.41 0.62 18.79
C GLY A 271 11.57 -0.16 18.16
N GLU A 272 12.14 -1.14 18.86
CA GLU A 272 13.27 -1.97 18.41
C GLU A 272 12.82 -3.20 17.61
N LEU A 273 11.50 -3.52 17.66
CA LEU A 273 10.93 -4.68 16.98
C LEU A 273 10.79 -4.41 15.47
N ASP A 274 11.09 -5.40 14.64
CA ASP A 274 10.84 -5.35 13.17
C ASP A 274 9.37 -5.67 12.81
N PHE A 275 8.47 -5.56 13.78
CA PHE A 275 7.02 -5.70 13.63
C PHE A 275 6.30 -4.77 14.59
N ASP A 276 5.05 -4.42 14.29
CA ASP A 276 4.25 -3.56 15.15
C ASP A 276 3.46 -4.35 16.17
N ILE A 277 3.31 -3.74 17.35
CA ILE A 277 2.44 -4.21 18.43
C ILE A 277 1.59 -3.04 18.90
N ASP A 278 0.29 -3.26 19.08
CA ASP A 278 -0.65 -2.27 19.63
C ASP A 278 -0.90 -2.49 21.14
N GLY A 279 -0.21 -3.45 21.74
CA GLY A 279 -0.39 -3.78 23.15
C GLY A 279 0.34 -5.03 23.59
N ALA A 280 -0.15 -5.59 24.69
CA ALA A 280 0.23 -6.88 25.21
C ALA A 280 -1.02 -7.73 25.48
N VAL A 281 -0.91 -9.04 25.32
CA VAL A 281 -1.99 -9.98 25.64
C VAL A 281 -1.62 -10.74 26.91
N VAL A 282 -2.49 -10.65 27.91
CA VAL A 282 -2.36 -11.39 29.17
C VAL A 282 -3.35 -12.55 29.14
N LYS A 283 -2.86 -13.77 29.32
CA LYS A 283 -3.66 -14.98 29.25
C LYS A 283 -3.44 -15.84 30.50
N VAL A 284 -4.49 -16.39 31.07
CA VAL A 284 -4.38 -17.43 32.11
C VAL A 284 -3.66 -18.65 31.51
N ASN A 285 -2.62 -19.17 32.15
CA ASN A 285 -1.78 -20.25 31.60
C ASN A 285 -2.50 -21.62 31.59
N SER A 286 -3.18 -22.01 32.68
CA SER A 286 -3.84 -23.32 32.85
C SER A 286 -5.08 -23.44 31.99
N PHE A 287 -5.17 -24.50 31.17
CA PHE A 287 -6.35 -24.81 30.37
C PHE A 287 -7.56 -25.20 31.23
N ALA A 288 -7.38 -25.93 32.31
CA ALA A 288 -8.45 -26.26 33.25
C ALA A 288 -9.07 -25.01 33.89
N GLN A 289 -8.25 -24.00 34.23
CA GLN A 289 -8.77 -22.74 34.72
C GLN A 289 -9.49 -21.94 33.62
N ARG A 290 -9.03 -22.00 32.36
CA ARG A 290 -9.71 -21.37 31.22
C ARG A 290 -11.10 -21.96 30.97
N GLU A 291 -11.25 -23.27 31.08
CA GLU A 291 -12.53 -23.96 30.95
C GLU A 291 -13.52 -23.47 32.03
N THR A 292 -13.08 -23.36 33.30
CA THR A 292 -13.89 -22.81 34.37
C THR A 292 -14.31 -21.36 34.15
N LEU A 293 -13.40 -20.52 33.62
CA LEU A 293 -13.67 -19.10 33.35
C LEU A 293 -14.62 -18.91 32.15
N GLY A 294 -14.52 -19.78 31.16
CA GLY A 294 -15.34 -19.77 29.96
C GLY A 294 -15.18 -18.52 29.10
N SER A 295 -16.17 -18.33 28.22
CA SER A 295 -16.20 -17.21 27.26
C SER A 295 -17.54 -16.47 27.29
N THR A 296 -17.54 -15.24 26.80
CA THR A 296 -18.75 -14.50 26.43
C THR A 296 -19.08 -14.79 24.96
N ALA A 297 -20.13 -14.18 24.43
CA ALA A 297 -20.43 -14.29 23.00
C ALA A 297 -19.34 -13.70 22.08
N LYS A 298 -18.46 -12.82 22.61
CA LYS A 298 -17.48 -12.07 21.81
C LYS A 298 -16.03 -12.38 22.18
N PHE A 299 -15.73 -12.61 23.43
CA PHE A 299 -14.35 -12.78 23.93
C PHE A 299 -14.25 -13.73 25.12
N PRO A 300 -13.09 -14.39 25.29
CA PRO A 300 -12.82 -15.27 26.42
C PRO A 300 -12.65 -14.45 27.71
N ARG A 301 -13.05 -15.05 28.86
CA ARG A 301 -12.88 -14.42 30.18
C ARG A 301 -11.50 -14.65 30.77
N TRP A 302 -10.72 -15.55 30.18
CA TRP A 302 -9.37 -15.95 30.61
C TRP A 302 -8.25 -15.15 29.91
N ALA A 303 -8.59 -14.15 29.07
CA ALA A 303 -7.61 -13.32 28.40
C ALA A 303 -8.04 -11.84 28.36
N ALA A 304 -7.07 -10.95 28.44
CA ALA A 304 -7.25 -9.52 28.26
C ALA A 304 -6.15 -8.98 27.32
N ALA A 305 -6.51 -8.01 26.48
CA ALA A 305 -5.61 -7.30 25.62
C ALA A 305 -5.37 -5.90 26.19
N TYR A 306 -4.22 -5.68 26.80
CA TYR A 306 -3.79 -4.36 27.24
C TYR A 306 -3.33 -3.56 26.04
N LYS A 307 -3.99 -2.44 25.77
CA LYS A 307 -3.64 -1.52 24.69
C LYS A 307 -2.89 -0.31 25.22
N TYR A 308 -1.76 -0.01 24.57
CA TYR A 308 -1.02 1.19 24.92
C TYR A 308 -1.82 2.43 24.53
N PRO A 309 -1.99 3.42 25.46
CA PRO A 309 -2.56 4.69 25.06
C PRO A 309 -1.63 5.38 24.04
N PRO A 310 -2.17 6.15 23.10
CA PRO A 310 -1.35 6.97 22.22
C PRO A 310 -0.56 7.96 23.06
N GLU A 311 0.74 7.86 22.99
CA GLU A 311 1.61 8.79 23.71
C GLU A 311 1.68 10.10 22.94
N VAL A 312 1.33 11.21 23.60
CA VAL A 312 1.49 12.57 23.10
C VAL A 312 2.53 13.28 23.94
N LYS A 313 3.51 13.89 23.29
CA LYS A 313 4.55 14.70 23.95
C LYS A 313 4.59 16.09 23.36
N GLN A 314 4.90 17.06 24.21
CA GLN A 314 5.18 18.43 23.79
C GLN A 314 6.67 18.64 23.61
N THR A 315 7.05 19.31 22.52
CA THR A 315 8.44 19.65 22.21
C THR A 315 8.53 20.92 21.39
N LEU A 316 9.72 21.52 21.33
CA LEU A 316 9.99 22.74 20.56
C LEU A 316 10.14 22.41 19.07
N LEU A 317 9.40 23.14 18.22
CA LEU A 317 9.59 23.17 16.77
C LEU A 317 10.76 24.10 16.42
N LYS A 318 11.91 23.51 16.15
CA LYS A 318 13.18 24.25 15.89
C LYS A 318 13.25 24.79 14.49
N ASP A 319 12.73 24.04 13.51
CA ASP A 319 12.79 24.40 12.10
C ASP A 319 11.74 23.61 11.30
N ILE A 320 11.44 24.07 10.09
CA ILE A 320 10.62 23.34 9.11
C ILE A 320 11.47 23.16 7.85
N VAL A 321 11.87 21.94 7.56
CA VAL A 321 12.71 21.57 6.42
C VAL A 321 11.87 20.92 5.33
N ILE A 322 12.00 21.40 4.11
CA ILE A 322 11.33 20.81 2.95
C ILE A 322 12.22 19.72 2.36
N THR A 323 11.70 18.50 2.28
CA THR A 323 12.31 17.41 1.53
C THR A 323 11.61 17.27 0.18
N VAL A 324 12.37 16.88 -0.85
CA VAL A 324 11.82 16.62 -2.19
C VAL A 324 11.83 15.11 -2.41
N GLY A 325 10.64 14.54 -2.53
CA GLY A 325 10.47 13.12 -2.81
C GLY A 325 10.89 12.74 -4.23
N ARG A 326 10.98 11.45 -4.50
CA ARG A 326 11.36 10.92 -5.83
C ARG A 326 10.37 11.32 -6.94
N THR A 327 9.12 11.61 -6.58
CA THR A 327 8.06 12.11 -7.48
C THR A 327 8.05 13.63 -7.62
N GLY A 328 9.00 14.32 -7.00
CA GLY A 328 9.10 15.77 -7.00
C GLY A 328 8.22 16.47 -5.97
N VAL A 329 7.43 15.76 -5.18
CA VAL A 329 6.59 16.35 -4.12
C VAL A 329 7.47 16.97 -3.05
N LEU A 330 7.15 18.20 -2.68
CA LEU A 330 7.79 18.93 -1.59
C LEU A 330 7.06 18.61 -0.29
N THR A 331 7.69 17.83 0.57
CA THR A 331 7.10 17.40 1.86
C THR A 331 7.74 18.19 3.01
N PRO A 332 6.96 18.95 3.78
CA PRO A 332 7.46 19.66 4.95
C PRO A 332 7.65 18.70 6.13
N ASN A 333 8.80 18.80 6.77
CA ASN A 333 9.17 18.05 7.97
C ASN A 333 9.56 19.01 9.09
N ALA A 334 8.94 18.87 10.24
CA ALA A 334 9.34 19.55 11.46
C ALA A 334 10.66 18.99 11.97
N VAL A 335 11.59 19.87 12.30
CA VAL A 335 12.77 19.56 13.11
C VAL A 335 12.46 19.93 14.54
N LEU A 336 12.53 18.96 15.44
CA LEU A 336 12.09 19.08 16.82
C LEU A 336 13.28 19.06 17.78
N GLU A 337 13.12 19.67 18.94
CA GLU A 337 13.96 19.32 20.08
C GLU A 337 13.70 17.83 20.38
N PRO A 338 14.76 16.99 20.48
CA PRO A 338 14.59 15.56 20.67
C PRO A 338 13.73 15.23 21.88
N VAL A 339 12.71 14.41 21.69
CA VAL A 339 11.79 13.98 22.74
C VAL A 339 11.61 12.45 22.66
N ARG A 340 11.56 11.79 23.82
CA ARG A 340 11.29 10.36 23.88
C ARG A 340 9.78 10.11 23.73
N LEU A 341 9.41 9.34 22.72
CA LEU A 341 8.02 9.06 22.36
C LEU A 341 7.88 7.61 21.91
N ALA A 342 7.02 6.84 22.59
CA ALA A 342 6.74 5.44 22.30
C ALA A 342 8.04 4.62 22.07
N GLY A 343 8.93 4.61 23.07
CA GLY A 343 10.17 3.84 23.10
C GLY A 343 11.31 4.33 22.19
N THR A 344 11.09 5.37 21.36
CA THR A 344 12.13 5.93 20.48
C THR A 344 12.35 7.42 20.71
N THR A 345 13.52 7.93 20.33
CA THR A 345 13.79 9.37 20.35
C THR A 345 13.34 9.98 19.01
N VAL A 346 12.39 10.89 19.07
CA VAL A 346 11.84 11.61 17.93
C VAL A 346 12.47 13.00 17.86
N SER A 347 13.12 13.31 16.74
CA SER A 347 13.70 14.62 16.42
C SER A 347 13.14 15.22 15.14
N ARG A 348 12.26 14.48 14.43
CA ARG A 348 11.56 14.94 13.23
C ARG A 348 10.14 14.41 13.23
N ALA A 349 9.20 15.18 12.67
CA ALA A 349 7.81 14.79 12.51
C ALA A 349 7.29 15.31 11.16
N THR A 350 6.32 14.62 10.56
CA THR A 350 5.70 15.11 9.34
C THR A 350 4.78 16.30 9.62
N LEU A 351 4.75 17.23 8.68
CA LEU A 351 3.75 18.30 8.57
C LEU A 351 2.88 18.11 7.33
N HIS A 352 2.90 16.90 6.75
CA HIS A 352 2.13 16.46 5.60
C HIS A 352 2.27 17.36 4.36
N ASN A 353 1.64 18.54 4.35
CA ASN A 353 1.65 19.49 3.25
C ASN A 353 1.55 20.93 3.73
N ARG A 354 1.56 21.88 2.79
CA ARG A 354 1.44 23.32 3.07
C ARG A 354 0.12 23.67 3.79
N ASP A 355 -0.97 23.07 3.37
CA ASP A 355 -2.30 23.41 3.89
C ASP A 355 -2.47 22.94 5.34
N PHE A 356 -1.85 21.81 5.68
CA PHE A 356 -1.79 21.33 7.06
C PHE A 356 -1.00 22.29 7.98
N ILE A 357 0.13 22.84 7.51
CA ILE A 357 0.88 23.87 8.24
C ILE A 357 0.01 25.09 8.49
N ARG A 358 -0.75 25.54 7.46
CA ARG A 358 -1.66 26.68 7.57
C ARG A 358 -2.83 26.41 8.52
N GLN A 359 -3.41 25.22 8.48
CA GLN A 359 -4.50 24.80 9.35
C GLN A 359 -4.07 24.80 10.83
N LEU A 360 -2.89 24.28 11.13
CA LEU A 360 -2.31 24.30 12.48
C LEU A 360 -1.81 25.69 12.86
N ASP A 361 -1.51 26.56 11.88
CA ASP A 361 -0.72 27.78 12.04
C ASP A 361 0.61 27.49 12.76
N ALA A 362 1.29 26.40 12.34
CA ALA A 362 2.56 25.98 12.94
C ALA A 362 3.70 26.91 12.49
N ARG A 363 4.48 27.41 13.47
CA ARG A 363 5.58 28.34 13.24
C ARG A 363 6.84 27.87 13.95
N VAL A 364 8.00 28.18 13.37
CA VAL A 364 9.28 27.95 14.05
C VAL A 364 9.31 28.68 15.38
N GLY A 365 9.72 27.98 16.44
CA GLY A 365 9.70 28.45 17.82
C GLY A 365 8.46 28.05 18.64
N ASP A 366 7.45 27.47 18.01
CA ASP A 366 6.27 26.98 18.74
C ASP A 366 6.58 25.74 19.60
N ILE A 367 5.86 25.58 20.69
CA ILE A 367 5.72 24.30 21.37
C ILE A 367 4.62 23.52 20.67
N VAL A 368 4.95 22.33 20.19
CA VAL A 368 4.05 21.48 19.42
C VAL A 368 3.79 20.15 20.11
N SER A 369 2.56 19.66 19.99
CA SER A 369 2.17 18.34 20.44
C SER A 369 2.44 17.32 19.33
N VAL A 370 3.21 16.27 19.66
CA VAL A 370 3.67 15.23 18.72
C VAL A 370 3.14 13.88 19.16
N ARG A 371 2.61 13.10 18.21
CA ARG A 371 2.27 11.68 18.39
C ARG A 371 2.88 10.85 17.25
N LYS A 372 2.82 9.53 17.35
CA LYS A 372 3.09 8.64 16.21
C LYS A 372 1.76 8.21 15.58
N ALA A 373 1.55 8.59 14.31
CA ALA A 373 0.44 8.08 13.51
C ALA A 373 0.65 6.59 13.22
N GLY A 374 -0.39 5.77 13.49
CA GLY A 374 -0.29 4.33 13.32
C GLY A 374 0.89 3.71 14.09
N GLU A 375 1.29 4.33 15.21
CA GLU A 375 2.43 3.94 16.07
C GLU A 375 3.82 4.05 15.43
N ILE A 376 3.92 4.52 14.18
CA ILE A 376 5.17 4.52 13.40
C ILE A 376 5.64 5.92 13.06
N ILE A 377 4.83 6.71 12.37
CA ILE A 377 5.25 7.99 11.78
C ILE A 377 4.99 9.13 12.75
N PRO A 378 6.04 9.83 13.24
CA PRO A 378 5.82 11.01 14.07
C PRO A 378 5.12 12.11 13.26
N GLU A 379 4.06 12.67 13.82
CA GLU A 379 3.28 13.77 13.26
C GLU A 379 3.01 14.84 14.30
N ILE A 380 2.88 16.09 13.87
CA ILE A 380 2.42 17.18 14.72
C ILE A 380 0.90 17.17 14.68
N ILE A 381 0.26 17.18 15.86
CA ILE A 381 -1.20 17.18 15.99
C ILE A 381 -1.78 18.48 16.55
N GLY A 382 -0.92 19.36 17.07
CA GLY A 382 -1.35 20.61 17.65
C GLY A 382 -0.20 21.56 17.97
N VAL A 383 -0.56 22.82 18.20
CA VAL A 383 0.35 23.91 18.56
C VAL A 383 -0.18 24.59 19.83
N GLU A 384 0.70 24.76 20.82
CA GLU A 384 0.41 25.46 22.08
C GLU A 384 0.50 26.98 21.86
N LYS A 385 -0.55 27.58 21.28
CA LYS A 385 -0.57 28.98 20.87
C LYS A 385 -0.34 29.96 22.03
N ASP A 386 -0.75 29.61 23.24
CA ASP A 386 -0.56 30.41 24.43
C ASP A 386 0.92 30.53 24.87
N ARG A 387 1.77 29.63 24.39
CA ARG A 387 3.22 29.59 24.67
C ARG A 387 4.06 30.06 23.48
N ARG A 388 3.44 30.63 22.47
CA ARG A 388 4.08 31.09 21.24
C ARG A 388 4.96 32.30 21.48
N PRO A 389 6.19 32.37 20.95
CA PRO A 389 7.02 33.56 20.97
C PRO A 389 6.33 34.74 20.28
N LEU A 390 6.43 35.94 20.84
CA LEU A 390 5.76 37.15 20.33
C LEU A 390 6.29 37.59 18.96
N ASP A 391 7.51 37.22 18.62
CA ASP A 391 8.21 37.53 17.37
C ASP A 391 8.08 36.43 16.31
N SER A 392 7.27 35.39 16.56
CA SER A 392 7.08 34.30 15.60
C SER A 392 6.36 34.78 14.35
N VAL A 393 6.86 34.36 13.19
CA VAL A 393 6.28 34.67 11.88
C VAL A 393 5.61 33.44 11.25
N PRO A 394 4.52 33.61 10.48
CA PRO A 394 3.92 32.50 9.73
C PRO A 394 4.94 31.88 8.78
N TYR A 395 4.90 30.54 8.64
CA TYR A 395 5.79 29.83 7.74
C TYR A 395 5.40 30.07 6.27
N GLU A 396 6.36 30.54 5.48
CA GLU A 396 6.20 30.70 4.04
C GLU A 396 6.77 29.49 3.29
N PHE A 397 5.91 28.81 2.55
CA PHE A 397 6.33 27.66 1.75
C PHE A 397 7.18 28.11 0.56
N PRO A 398 8.29 27.42 0.22
CA PRO A 398 9.21 27.87 -0.82
C PRO A 398 8.56 27.88 -2.21
N LYS A 399 8.85 28.90 -3.01
CA LYS A 399 8.44 29.03 -4.41
C LYS A 399 9.38 28.33 -5.38
N PHE A 400 10.53 27.90 -4.90
CA PHE A 400 11.56 27.21 -5.67
C PHE A 400 11.96 25.92 -4.97
N CYS A 401 12.30 24.90 -5.77
CA CYS A 401 12.78 23.62 -5.26
C CYS A 401 14.09 23.80 -4.48
N PRO A 402 14.17 23.36 -3.21
CA PRO A 402 15.39 23.52 -2.40
C PRO A 402 16.57 22.68 -2.91
N VAL A 403 16.33 21.69 -3.79
CA VAL A 403 17.38 20.80 -4.31
C VAL A 403 17.96 21.31 -5.63
N CYS A 404 17.15 21.82 -6.57
CA CYS A 404 17.60 22.19 -7.91
C CYS A 404 17.33 23.64 -8.30
N GLY A 405 16.64 24.43 -7.45
CA GLY A 405 16.33 25.84 -7.72
C GLY A 405 15.25 26.07 -8.78
N ALA A 406 14.67 25.03 -9.37
CA ALA A 406 13.58 25.18 -10.33
C ALA A 406 12.31 25.70 -9.65
N PRO A 407 11.43 26.42 -10.35
CA PRO A 407 10.13 26.82 -9.81
C PRO A 407 9.31 25.59 -9.41
N VAL A 408 8.47 25.74 -8.40
CA VAL A 408 7.55 24.71 -7.98
C VAL A 408 6.17 24.95 -8.58
N TYR A 409 5.43 23.87 -8.80
CA TYR A 409 4.05 23.88 -9.26
C TYR A 409 3.12 23.50 -8.10
N ASP A 410 2.06 24.28 -7.92
CA ASP A 410 1.02 24.03 -6.93
C ASP A 410 -0.07 23.19 -7.59
N ASP A 411 -0.21 21.95 -7.13
CA ASP A 411 -1.21 21.02 -7.61
C ASP A 411 -2.43 21.11 -6.71
N GLU A 412 -3.37 21.97 -7.07
CA GLU A 412 -4.58 22.21 -6.28
C GLU A 412 -5.45 20.97 -6.16
N ASP A 413 -5.43 20.07 -7.16
CA ASP A 413 -6.25 18.84 -7.16
C ASP A 413 -5.70 17.78 -6.18
N GLU A 414 -4.38 17.76 -5.95
CA GLU A 414 -3.73 16.79 -5.06
C GLU A 414 -3.27 17.39 -3.72
N ALA A 415 -3.51 18.68 -3.46
CA ALA A 415 -2.95 19.42 -2.32
C ALA A 415 -1.42 19.25 -2.18
N ALA A 416 -0.72 19.09 -3.30
CA ALA A 416 0.70 18.80 -3.38
C ALA A 416 1.46 19.89 -4.14
N ILE A 417 2.61 20.32 -3.62
CA ILE A 417 3.53 21.21 -4.32
C ILE A 417 4.66 20.36 -4.88
N ARG A 418 4.98 20.55 -6.18
CA ARG A 418 5.95 19.70 -6.89
C ARG A 418 7.04 20.52 -7.56
N CYS A 419 8.25 19.98 -7.59
CA CYS A 419 9.34 20.47 -8.42
C CYS A 419 9.04 20.17 -9.89
N THR A 420 9.16 21.18 -10.76
CA THR A 420 8.89 21.05 -12.20
C THR A 420 10.06 20.50 -13.01
N SER A 421 11.25 20.38 -12.41
CA SER A 421 12.47 19.99 -13.12
C SER A 421 12.60 18.49 -13.31
N ALA A 422 12.58 18.03 -14.55
CA ALA A 422 12.90 16.64 -14.91
C ALA A 422 14.37 16.27 -14.62
N SER A 423 15.26 17.27 -14.45
CA SER A 423 16.67 17.07 -14.12
C SER A 423 16.97 17.28 -12.64
N CYS A 424 15.95 17.36 -11.78
CA CYS A 424 16.15 17.51 -10.36
C CYS A 424 16.88 16.28 -9.78
N PRO A 425 18.03 16.45 -9.08
CA PRO A 425 18.76 15.32 -8.51
C PRO A 425 17.91 14.42 -7.61
N ALA A 426 16.92 14.98 -6.91
CA ALA A 426 15.99 14.20 -6.08
C ALA A 426 15.09 13.26 -6.90
N GLN A 427 14.88 13.53 -8.19
CA GLN A 427 14.01 12.77 -9.09
C GLN A 427 14.82 11.99 -10.14
N LEU A 428 16.13 12.15 -10.20
CA LEU A 428 16.97 11.64 -11.29
C LEU A 428 16.79 10.15 -11.53
N LEU A 429 16.88 9.33 -10.49
CA LEU A 429 16.76 7.88 -10.63
C LEU A 429 15.39 7.49 -11.24
N ARG A 430 14.32 8.08 -10.74
CA ARG A 430 12.97 7.84 -11.27
C ARG A 430 12.85 8.26 -12.73
N ASN A 431 13.33 9.46 -13.06
CA ASN A 431 13.25 9.98 -14.43
C ASN A 431 14.05 9.13 -15.40
N LEU A 432 15.21 8.61 -15.00
CA LEU A 432 16.01 7.68 -15.80
C LEU A 432 15.29 6.34 -15.98
N MET A 433 14.67 5.79 -14.92
CA MET A 433 13.88 4.56 -15.02
C MET A 433 12.69 4.71 -15.96
N HIS A 434 11.98 5.84 -15.87
CA HIS A 434 10.88 6.16 -16.78
C HIS A 434 11.38 6.28 -18.23
N PHE A 435 12.43 7.06 -18.46
CA PHE A 435 13.03 7.27 -19.78
C PHE A 435 13.46 5.94 -20.44
N ALA A 436 14.10 5.06 -19.67
CA ALA A 436 14.58 3.77 -20.14
C ALA A 436 13.50 2.68 -20.21
N SER A 437 12.30 2.92 -19.70
CA SER A 437 11.23 1.92 -19.59
C SER A 437 10.82 1.34 -20.95
N ARG A 438 10.23 0.12 -20.93
CA ARG A 438 9.77 -0.60 -22.12
C ARG A 438 8.80 0.22 -22.98
N ASP A 439 7.97 1.03 -22.38
CA ASP A 439 6.98 1.85 -23.07
C ASP A 439 7.54 3.20 -23.55
N ALA A 440 8.69 3.62 -23.04
CA ALA A 440 9.44 4.80 -23.46
C ALA A 440 10.57 4.43 -24.44
N MET A 441 11.82 4.70 -24.13
CA MET A 441 12.94 4.43 -25.05
C MET A 441 13.36 2.96 -25.10
N ASP A 442 12.85 2.08 -24.21
CA ASP A 442 13.05 0.63 -24.18
C ASP A 442 14.54 0.25 -24.15
N ILE A 443 15.23 0.76 -23.13
CA ILE A 443 16.66 0.51 -22.93
C ILE A 443 16.85 -0.62 -21.91
N ASP A 444 17.15 -1.81 -22.40
CA ASP A 444 17.45 -2.96 -21.54
C ASP A 444 18.73 -2.75 -20.73
N GLY A 445 18.74 -3.22 -19.49
CA GLY A 445 19.88 -3.10 -18.59
C GLY A 445 19.84 -1.88 -17.67
N CYS A 446 18.88 -0.99 -17.85
CA CYS A 446 18.61 0.19 -17.01
C CYS A 446 17.66 -0.09 -15.85
N GLY A 447 17.77 -1.23 -15.17
CA GLY A 447 17.04 -1.47 -13.93
C GLY A 447 17.53 -0.57 -12.79
N GLU A 448 16.70 -0.39 -11.74
CA GLU A 448 16.94 0.51 -10.60
C GLU A 448 18.38 0.41 -10.05
N GLY A 449 18.82 -0.80 -9.70
CA GLY A 449 20.17 -1.01 -9.12
C GLY A 449 21.32 -0.66 -10.05
N ASN A 450 21.12 -0.77 -11.36
CA ASN A 450 22.14 -0.39 -12.34
C ASN A 450 22.17 1.12 -12.56
N LEU A 451 21.01 1.75 -12.67
CA LEU A 451 20.91 3.21 -12.78
C LEU A 451 21.46 3.90 -11.53
N GLN A 452 21.18 3.37 -10.34
CA GLN A 452 21.76 3.90 -9.10
C GLN A 452 23.28 3.84 -9.12
N LYS A 453 23.89 2.74 -9.58
CA LYS A 453 25.37 2.64 -9.73
C LYS A 453 25.93 3.69 -10.71
N LEU A 454 25.23 3.95 -11.81
CA LEU A 454 25.64 4.97 -12.78
C LEU A 454 25.58 6.39 -12.19
N ILE A 455 24.55 6.67 -11.39
CA ILE A 455 24.38 7.94 -10.67
C ILE A 455 25.49 8.10 -9.62
N ASP A 456 25.70 7.07 -8.79
CA ASP A 456 26.70 7.09 -7.72
C ASP A 456 28.14 7.24 -8.25
N ALA A 457 28.41 6.67 -9.43
CA ALA A 457 29.68 6.85 -10.16
C ALA A 457 29.80 8.22 -10.84
N GLY A 458 28.75 9.06 -10.81
CA GLY A 458 28.73 10.37 -11.47
C GLY A 458 28.70 10.33 -12.99
N LEU A 459 28.46 9.16 -13.59
CA LEU A 459 28.43 8.96 -15.04
C LEU A 459 27.15 9.49 -15.69
N VAL A 460 26.04 9.51 -14.95
CA VAL A 460 24.73 9.92 -15.46
C VAL A 460 24.11 10.95 -14.52
N LYS A 461 23.80 12.13 -15.05
CA LYS A 461 23.13 13.27 -14.38
C LYS A 461 21.85 13.69 -15.09
N SER A 462 21.60 13.16 -16.28
CA SER A 462 20.40 13.37 -17.10
C SER A 462 20.16 12.16 -17.98
N ALA A 463 18.97 12.04 -18.58
CA ALA A 463 18.66 10.96 -19.51
C ALA A 463 19.55 10.98 -20.77
N ALA A 464 20.00 12.16 -21.21
CA ALA A 464 20.89 12.26 -22.35
C ALA A 464 22.28 11.68 -22.08
N ASP A 465 22.75 11.70 -20.83
CA ASP A 465 24.08 11.17 -20.47
C ASP A 465 24.14 9.63 -20.60
N LEU A 466 22.99 8.93 -20.71
CA LEU A 466 22.96 7.52 -21.04
C LEU A 466 23.61 7.24 -22.42
N TYR A 467 23.48 8.18 -23.35
CA TYR A 467 24.03 8.08 -24.71
C TYR A 467 25.52 8.39 -24.80
N ASP A 468 26.13 8.93 -23.72
CA ASP A 468 27.58 9.12 -23.58
C ASP A 468 28.29 7.87 -23.03
N LEU A 469 27.54 6.86 -22.54
CA LEU A 469 28.12 5.69 -21.87
C LEU A 469 28.87 4.80 -22.84
N THR A 470 30.09 4.42 -22.45
CA THR A 470 30.91 3.44 -23.16
C THR A 470 31.13 2.20 -22.31
N VAL A 471 31.48 1.08 -22.96
CA VAL A 471 31.76 -0.17 -22.25
C VAL A 471 32.90 0.01 -21.24
N GLU A 472 33.95 0.75 -21.61
CA GLU A 472 35.11 1.01 -20.76
C GLU A 472 34.75 1.74 -19.45
N GLN A 473 33.80 2.67 -19.50
CA GLN A 473 33.31 3.38 -18.31
C GLN A 473 32.50 2.49 -17.37
N LEU A 474 31.84 1.46 -17.92
CA LEU A 474 30.97 0.55 -17.17
C LEU A 474 31.72 -0.59 -16.49
N LEU A 475 32.84 -1.05 -17.04
CA LEU A 475 33.64 -2.17 -16.52
C LEU A 475 34.03 -2.03 -15.05
N PRO A 476 34.40 -0.83 -14.53
CA PRO A 476 34.78 -0.65 -13.13
C PRO A 476 33.62 -0.78 -12.13
N LEU A 477 32.36 -0.76 -12.58
CA LEU A 477 31.18 -0.72 -11.72
C LEU A 477 30.83 -2.07 -11.04
N GLY A 478 31.60 -3.13 -11.31
CA GLY A 478 31.40 -4.41 -10.64
C GLY A 478 32.23 -5.56 -11.21
N LYS A 479 32.09 -6.76 -10.62
CA LYS A 479 32.71 -7.99 -11.13
C LYS A 479 31.78 -8.66 -12.11
N LYS A 480 32.30 -9.17 -13.26
CA LYS A 480 31.54 -9.86 -14.34
C LYS A 480 30.46 -8.97 -14.98
N VAL A 481 30.74 -7.72 -15.21
CA VAL A 481 29.81 -6.75 -15.83
C VAL A 481 29.93 -6.68 -17.35
N ASP A 482 30.89 -7.37 -17.97
CA ASP A 482 31.17 -7.28 -19.41
C ASP A 482 29.94 -7.54 -20.27
N VAL A 483 29.13 -8.58 -19.94
CA VAL A 483 27.92 -8.93 -20.69
C VAL A 483 26.86 -7.83 -20.53
N TRP A 484 26.68 -7.33 -19.31
CA TRP A 484 25.73 -6.25 -19.04
C TRP A 484 26.16 -4.96 -19.73
N ALA A 485 27.42 -4.56 -19.63
CA ALA A 485 27.93 -3.34 -20.23
C ALA A 485 27.75 -3.34 -21.77
N ASN A 486 28.10 -4.43 -22.42
CA ASN A 486 27.92 -4.58 -23.87
C ASN A 486 26.43 -4.57 -24.28
N ASN A 487 25.57 -5.26 -23.51
CA ASN A 487 24.14 -5.28 -23.79
C ASN A 487 23.51 -3.90 -23.57
N LEU A 488 23.88 -3.21 -22.49
CA LEU A 488 23.38 -1.86 -22.20
C LEU A 488 23.75 -0.87 -23.31
N VAL A 489 25.03 -0.78 -23.69
CA VAL A 489 25.48 0.13 -24.77
C VAL A 489 24.78 -0.20 -26.08
N ARG A 490 24.61 -1.49 -26.42
CA ARG A 490 23.85 -1.91 -27.62
C ARG A 490 22.38 -1.50 -27.53
N SER A 491 21.74 -1.64 -26.38
CA SER A 491 20.34 -1.27 -26.18
C SER A 491 20.16 0.25 -26.27
N ILE A 492 21.09 1.04 -25.71
CA ILE A 492 21.11 2.49 -25.84
C ILE A 492 21.22 2.88 -27.33
N GLU A 493 22.12 2.27 -28.09
CA GLU A 493 22.27 2.58 -29.52
C GLU A 493 21.00 2.23 -30.30
N ALA A 494 20.38 1.08 -30.02
CA ALA A 494 19.12 0.68 -30.64
C ALA A 494 17.95 1.62 -30.30
N SER A 495 17.98 2.26 -29.12
CA SER A 495 16.92 3.18 -28.71
C SER A 495 16.87 4.47 -29.53
N LYS A 496 17.97 4.87 -30.16
CA LYS A 496 18.06 6.08 -30.98
C LYS A 496 17.05 6.11 -32.14
N THR A 497 16.64 4.94 -32.64
CA THR A 497 15.70 4.81 -33.75
C THR A 497 14.24 4.72 -33.32
N ARG A 498 13.94 4.81 -32.04
CA ARG A 498 12.57 4.76 -31.55
C ARG A 498 11.74 5.94 -32.06
N ASP A 499 10.44 5.69 -32.26
CA ASP A 499 9.49 6.71 -32.76
C ASP A 499 9.36 7.90 -31.82
N LEU A 500 9.10 9.08 -32.37
CA LEU A 500 8.91 10.33 -31.63
C LEU A 500 7.85 10.21 -30.53
N SER A 501 6.76 9.46 -30.74
CA SER A 501 5.71 9.29 -29.74
C SER A 501 6.25 8.68 -28.44
N ARG A 502 7.22 7.78 -28.54
CA ARG A 502 7.88 7.15 -27.39
C ARG A 502 8.85 8.11 -26.70
N LEU A 503 9.55 8.93 -27.45
CA LEU A 503 10.43 9.98 -26.92
C LEU A 503 9.62 11.05 -26.16
N LEU A 504 8.46 11.47 -26.70
CA LEU A 504 7.57 12.40 -26.02
C LEU A 504 7.07 11.83 -24.67
N PHE A 505 6.72 10.56 -24.64
CA PHE A 505 6.40 9.89 -23.38
C PHE A 505 7.62 9.78 -22.46
N ALA A 506 8.81 9.48 -22.99
CA ALA A 506 10.05 9.34 -22.24
C ALA A 506 10.50 10.64 -21.54
N PHE A 507 10.17 11.81 -22.08
CA PHE A 507 10.46 13.09 -21.42
C PHE A 507 9.77 13.26 -20.06
N GLY A 508 8.72 12.47 -19.77
CA GLY A 508 8.01 12.55 -18.51
C GLY A 508 7.30 13.89 -18.29
N ILE A 509 6.90 14.54 -19.37
CA ILE A 509 6.14 15.80 -19.31
C ILE A 509 4.78 15.49 -18.65
N ARG A 510 4.41 16.27 -17.65
CA ARG A 510 3.16 16.08 -16.93
C ARG A 510 1.96 16.09 -17.90
N HIS A 511 1.00 15.20 -17.68
CA HIS A 511 -0.18 14.97 -18.54
C HIS A 511 0.14 14.47 -19.96
N VAL A 512 1.40 14.22 -20.31
CA VAL A 512 1.78 13.59 -21.57
C VAL A 512 2.05 12.11 -21.36
N GLY A 513 0.98 11.31 -21.37
CA GLY A 513 1.08 9.84 -21.37
C GLY A 513 1.33 9.29 -22.79
N GLN A 514 1.44 7.95 -22.91
CA GLN A 514 1.68 7.27 -24.21
C GLN A 514 0.67 7.69 -25.30
N LYS A 515 -0.63 7.81 -24.95
CA LYS A 515 -1.69 8.21 -25.89
C LYS A 515 -1.49 9.64 -26.36
N ALA A 516 -1.23 10.58 -25.46
CA ALA A 516 -0.98 11.97 -25.80
C ALA A 516 0.31 12.11 -26.64
N GLY A 517 1.38 11.41 -26.29
CA GLY A 517 2.62 11.34 -27.06
C GLY A 517 2.39 10.89 -28.50
N ARG A 518 1.56 9.85 -28.72
CA ARG A 518 1.20 9.37 -30.06
C ARG A 518 0.39 10.40 -30.85
N ILE A 519 -0.64 10.97 -30.24
CA ILE A 519 -1.48 12.00 -30.89
C ILE A 519 -0.64 13.20 -31.32
N LEU A 520 0.25 13.68 -30.45
CA LEU A 520 1.14 14.81 -30.74
C LEU A 520 2.16 14.46 -31.83
N SER A 521 2.76 13.26 -31.79
CA SER A 521 3.68 12.78 -32.83
C SER A 521 2.99 12.68 -34.20
N ASP A 522 1.80 12.11 -34.25
CA ASP A 522 1.00 11.97 -35.50
C ASP A 522 0.61 13.34 -36.08
N HIS A 523 0.27 14.32 -35.22
CA HIS A 523 -0.14 15.66 -35.66
C HIS A 523 1.03 16.50 -36.15
N PHE A 524 2.08 16.62 -35.33
CA PHE A 524 3.19 17.53 -35.63
C PHE A 524 4.27 16.89 -36.51
N GLY A 525 4.39 15.56 -36.54
CA GLY A 525 5.36 14.81 -37.35
C GLY A 525 6.82 15.00 -36.93
N SER A 526 7.15 16.00 -36.13
CA SER A 526 8.49 16.20 -35.59
C SER A 526 8.49 16.92 -34.24
N LEU A 527 9.54 16.68 -33.43
CA LEU A 527 9.72 17.39 -32.18
C LEU A 527 9.83 18.88 -32.36
N ASP A 528 10.56 19.34 -33.40
CA ASP A 528 10.77 20.76 -33.66
C ASP A 528 9.46 21.50 -33.97
N ALA A 529 8.55 20.88 -34.72
CA ALA A 529 7.23 21.44 -34.98
C ALA A 529 6.41 21.57 -33.67
N LEU A 530 6.42 20.53 -32.81
CA LEU A 530 5.73 20.57 -31.52
C LEU A 530 6.32 21.68 -30.60
N LEU A 531 7.64 21.83 -30.55
CA LEU A 531 8.30 22.82 -29.70
C LEU A 531 8.01 24.25 -30.10
N THR A 532 7.66 24.49 -31.38
CA THR A 532 7.34 25.85 -31.91
C THR A 532 5.83 26.11 -31.94
N ALA A 533 5.00 25.12 -31.76
CA ALA A 533 3.55 25.25 -31.83
C ALA A 533 2.98 26.11 -30.69
N PRO A 534 2.01 27.01 -30.96
CA PRO A 534 1.31 27.75 -29.93
C PRO A 534 0.39 26.84 -29.11
N VAL A 535 0.06 27.25 -27.88
CA VAL A 535 -0.81 26.46 -26.97
C VAL A 535 -2.20 26.26 -27.61
N GLU A 536 -2.70 27.26 -28.29
CA GLU A 536 -4.00 27.25 -28.97
C GLU A 536 -4.08 26.13 -30.02
N GLU A 537 -3.04 25.98 -30.86
CA GLU A 537 -2.98 24.90 -31.85
C GLU A 537 -2.98 23.51 -31.20
N MET A 538 -2.26 23.35 -30.09
CA MET A 538 -2.24 22.08 -29.34
C MET A 538 -3.62 21.75 -28.76
N THR A 539 -4.38 22.75 -28.30
CA THR A 539 -5.73 22.53 -27.70
C THR A 539 -6.81 22.23 -28.73
N GLU A 540 -6.62 22.54 -30.00
CA GLU A 540 -7.53 22.15 -31.09
C GLU A 540 -7.41 20.66 -31.41
N ILE A 541 -6.34 20.01 -30.99
CA ILE A 541 -6.13 18.58 -31.21
C ILE A 541 -7.05 17.76 -30.29
N ARG A 542 -7.84 16.89 -30.90
CA ARG A 542 -8.74 16.01 -30.13
C ARG A 542 -7.99 15.19 -29.09
N ASP A 543 -8.48 15.12 -27.88
CA ASP A 543 -7.92 14.43 -26.70
C ASP A 543 -6.65 15.11 -26.11
N ILE A 544 -6.28 16.32 -26.57
CA ILE A 544 -5.28 17.18 -25.94
C ILE A 544 -6.02 18.36 -25.30
N GLY A 545 -6.06 18.38 -23.97
CA GLY A 545 -6.71 19.46 -23.21
C GLY A 545 -5.76 20.63 -22.91
N GLN A 546 -6.34 21.73 -22.41
CA GLN A 546 -5.61 22.94 -21.99
C GLN A 546 -4.43 22.63 -21.07
N THR A 547 -4.66 21.83 -20.01
CA THR A 547 -3.64 21.44 -19.03
C THR A 547 -2.45 20.72 -19.66
N THR A 548 -2.68 19.84 -20.64
CA THR A 548 -1.61 19.12 -21.34
C THR A 548 -0.80 20.08 -22.21
N ALA A 549 -1.46 20.97 -22.96
CA ALA A 549 -0.80 21.96 -23.82
C ALA A 549 0.04 22.93 -22.99
N GLU A 550 -0.48 23.44 -21.90
CA GLU A 550 0.25 24.32 -20.96
C GLU A 550 1.43 23.61 -20.31
N SER A 551 1.31 22.32 -19.97
CA SER A 551 2.42 21.53 -19.43
C SER A 551 3.57 21.39 -20.43
N ILE A 552 3.27 21.18 -21.71
CA ILE A 552 4.26 21.12 -22.78
C ILE A 552 4.93 22.50 -22.96
N ALA A 553 4.13 23.58 -23.01
CA ALA A 553 4.64 24.93 -23.14
C ALA A 553 5.55 25.33 -21.97
N ALA A 554 5.15 25.02 -20.73
CA ALA A 554 5.98 25.27 -19.56
C ALA A 554 7.28 24.43 -19.57
N TRP A 555 7.20 23.15 -19.96
CA TRP A 555 8.36 22.26 -20.01
C TRP A 555 9.38 22.70 -21.05
N ARG A 556 8.96 23.12 -22.23
CA ARG A 556 9.88 23.55 -23.31
C ARG A 556 10.67 24.82 -22.96
N GLU A 557 10.15 25.71 -22.11
CA GLU A 557 10.81 26.95 -21.68
C GLU A 557 11.91 26.70 -20.61
N LEU A 558 12.00 25.49 -20.04
CA LEU A 558 12.99 25.17 -19.02
C LEU A 558 14.40 25.03 -19.62
N PRO A 559 15.45 25.69 -19.07
CA PRO A 559 16.82 25.56 -19.56
C PRO A 559 17.33 24.13 -19.62
N GLN A 560 16.93 23.31 -18.66
CA GLN A 560 17.28 21.88 -18.62
C GLN A 560 16.62 21.07 -19.74
N SER A 561 15.42 21.42 -20.18
CA SER A 561 14.75 20.78 -21.32
C SER A 561 15.49 21.10 -22.61
N HIS A 562 15.92 22.36 -22.82
CA HIS A 562 16.75 22.72 -23.95
C HIS A 562 18.05 21.92 -23.95
N THR A 563 18.76 21.85 -22.81
CA THR A 563 20.01 21.09 -22.69
C THR A 563 19.80 19.60 -22.99
N LEU A 564 18.71 19.00 -22.50
CA LEU A 564 18.35 17.60 -22.75
C LEU A 564 18.14 17.37 -24.25
N ILE A 565 17.32 18.21 -24.89
CA ILE A 565 16.99 18.10 -26.32
C ILE A 565 18.24 18.22 -27.19
N GLU A 566 19.07 19.24 -26.94
CA GLU A 566 20.29 19.46 -27.72
C GLU A 566 21.29 18.30 -27.59
N LYS A 567 21.45 17.73 -26.38
CA LYS A 567 22.30 16.55 -26.18
C LYS A 567 21.75 15.35 -26.92
N LEU A 568 20.44 15.06 -26.80
CA LEU A 568 19.81 13.92 -27.51
C LEU A 568 19.93 14.09 -29.03
N ARG A 569 19.78 15.32 -29.54
CA ARG A 569 19.98 15.65 -30.95
C ARG A 569 21.44 15.39 -31.40
N ALA A 570 22.42 15.79 -30.61
CA ALA A 570 23.83 15.56 -30.89
C ALA A 570 24.17 14.05 -30.94
N HIS A 571 23.48 13.24 -30.17
CA HIS A 571 23.61 11.76 -30.18
C HIS A 571 22.85 11.08 -31.32
N GLY A 572 22.09 11.81 -32.13
CA GLY A 572 21.35 11.26 -33.28
C GLY A 572 20.07 10.50 -32.87
N VAL A 573 19.48 10.87 -31.75
CA VAL A 573 18.16 10.30 -31.35
C VAL A 573 17.09 10.78 -32.34
N ASN A 574 16.18 9.91 -32.71
CA ASN A 574 15.14 10.21 -33.70
C ASN A 574 14.09 11.20 -33.13
N PHE A 575 13.93 12.33 -33.82
CA PHE A 575 12.95 13.39 -33.50
C PHE A 575 11.79 13.43 -34.49
N ILE A 576 11.67 12.41 -35.33
CA ILE A 576 10.64 12.33 -36.37
C ILE A 576 9.62 11.26 -36.00
N GLY A 577 8.34 11.58 -36.11
CA GLY A 577 7.25 10.65 -35.94
C GLY A 577 6.99 9.90 -37.24
N GLU A 578 6.81 8.59 -37.14
CA GLU A 578 6.29 7.81 -38.25
C GLU A 578 4.78 8.09 -38.37
N LYS A 579 4.37 8.68 -39.49
CA LYS A 579 2.93 8.78 -39.77
C LYS A 579 2.39 7.36 -39.95
N THR A 580 1.72 6.86 -38.95
CA THR A 580 0.93 5.62 -39.10
C THR A 580 -0.12 5.92 -40.16
N ALA A 581 -0.03 5.28 -41.31
CA ALA A 581 -1.04 5.38 -42.37
C ALA A 581 -2.38 4.95 -41.76
N LYS A 582 -3.23 5.90 -41.42
CA LYS A 582 -4.60 5.60 -40.93
C LYS A 582 -5.40 5.16 -42.13
N SER A 583 -5.67 3.85 -42.21
CA SER A 583 -6.75 3.36 -43.01
C SER A 583 -8.06 3.70 -42.29
N ASP A 584 -9.06 4.23 -43.00
CA ASP A 584 -10.38 4.51 -42.45
C ASP A 584 -11.32 3.28 -42.47
N LEU A 585 -10.74 2.09 -42.63
CA LEU A 585 -11.44 0.82 -42.80
C LEU A 585 -12.44 0.53 -41.67
N LEU A 586 -12.04 0.84 -40.44
CA LEU A 586 -12.86 0.68 -39.23
C LEU A 586 -13.39 2.00 -38.68
N ALA A 587 -13.41 3.07 -39.50
CA ALA A 587 -13.89 4.39 -39.07
C ALA A 587 -15.32 4.33 -38.51
N GLY A 588 -15.51 4.92 -37.32
CA GLY A 588 -16.78 4.93 -36.60
C GLY A 588 -17.17 3.60 -35.92
N LYS A 589 -16.37 2.53 -36.02
CA LYS A 589 -16.60 1.26 -35.33
C LYS A 589 -15.93 1.23 -33.96
N THR A 590 -16.66 0.77 -32.94
CA THR A 590 -16.13 0.51 -31.61
C THR A 590 -16.00 -1.00 -31.44
N ILE A 591 -14.80 -1.50 -31.14
CA ILE A 591 -14.51 -2.94 -31.09
C ILE A 591 -13.94 -3.28 -29.71
N VAL A 592 -14.38 -4.40 -29.15
CA VAL A 592 -13.93 -4.90 -27.85
C VAL A 592 -13.26 -6.26 -28.02
N ALA A 593 -11.99 -6.37 -27.67
CA ALA A 593 -11.29 -7.65 -27.59
C ALA A 593 -11.49 -8.31 -26.21
N THR A 594 -11.78 -9.62 -26.18
CA THR A 594 -12.04 -10.37 -24.94
C THR A 594 -11.51 -11.81 -25.02
N GLY A 595 -11.29 -12.47 -23.87
CA GLY A 595 -10.73 -13.82 -23.82
C GLY A 595 -9.22 -13.87 -23.98
N SER A 596 -8.69 -15.08 -24.07
CA SER A 596 -7.28 -15.35 -24.37
C SER A 596 -7.11 -15.39 -25.88
N LEU A 597 -6.45 -14.38 -26.43
CA LEU A 597 -6.16 -14.27 -27.85
C LEU A 597 -4.93 -15.11 -28.21
N THR A 598 -4.93 -15.73 -29.38
CA THR A 598 -3.86 -16.61 -29.88
C THR A 598 -3.07 -15.98 -31.02
N LEU A 599 -3.73 -15.17 -31.87
CA LEU A 599 -3.11 -14.50 -33.01
C LEU A 599 -2.52 -13.13 -32.66
N TYR A 600 -3.05 -12.49 -31.64
CA TYR A 600 -2.65 -11.15 -31.22
C TYR A 600 -2.50 -11.10 -29.70
N THR A 601 -1.58 -10.30 -29.19
CA THR A 601 -1.67 -9.83 -27.82
C THR A 601 -2.80 -8.81 -27.71
N ARG A 602 -3.30 -8.56 -26.50
CA ARG A 602 -4.35 -7.58 -26.28
C ARG A 602 -3.94 -6.16 -26.71
N LYS A 603 -2.67 -5.85 -26.63
CA LYS A 603 -2.09 -4.58 -27.08
C LYS A 603 -2.09 -4.52 -28.61
N GLU A 604 -1.56 -5.54 -29.27
CA GLU A 604 -1.48 -5.59 -30.73
C GLU A 604 -2.85 -5.47 -31.42
N ILE A 605 -3.87 -6.16 -30.93
CA ILE A 605 -5.21 -6.05 -31.53
C ILE A 605 -5.83 -4.67 -31.29
N ASN A 606 -5.61 -4.05 -30.13
CA ASN A 606 -6.11 -2.68 -29.88
C ASN A 606 -5.39 -1.68 -30.78
N ASP A 607 -4.07 -1.76 -30.89
CA ASP A 607 -3.26 -0.92 -31.78
C ASP A 607 -3.67 -1.09 -33.25
N LEU A 608 -3.95 -2.33 -33.67
CA LEU A 608 -4.45 -2.64 -35.01
C LEU A 608 -5.83 -2.02 -35.29
N ILE A 609 -6.78 -2.15 -34.37
CA ILE A 609 -8.11 -1.53 -34.47
C ILE A 609 -7.97 0.00 -34.64
N GLU A 610 -7.10 0.63 -33.82
CA GLU A 610 -6.90 2.07 -33.87
C GLU A 610 -6.15 2.52 -35.12
N SER A 611 -5.18 1.74 -35.63
CA SER A 611 -4.50 2.04 -36.89
C SER A 611 -5.41 1.99 -38.11
N LEU A 612 -6.47 1.18 -38.04
CA LEU A 612 -7.50 1.07 -39.07
C LEU A 612 -8.67 2.08 -38.89
N GLY A 613 -8.52 3.09 -38.03
CA GLY A 613 -9.50 4.16 -37.80
C GLY A 613 -10.65 3.78 -36.85
N GLY A 614 -10.63 2.57 -36.26
CA GLY A 614 -11.62 2.11 -35.29
C GLY A 614 -11.33 2.62 -33.89
N LYS A 615 -12.24 2.34 -32.94
CA LYS A 615 -12.08 2.63 -31.51
C LYS A 615 -11.97 1.32 -30.72
N ALA A 616 -10.83 1.04 -30.12
CA ALA A 616 -10.69 -0.05 -29.17
C ALA A 616 -11.32 0.33 -27.83
N ALA A 617 -12.15 -0.57 -27.24
CA ALA A 617 -12.84 -0.33 -25.99
C ALA A 617 -12.64 -1.47 -24.98
N GLY A 618 -12.51 -1.12 -23.70
CA GLY A 618 -12.30 -2.09 -22.61
C GLY A 618 -13.58 -2.79 -22.14
N SER A 619 -14.78 -2.28 -22.47
CA SER A 619 -16.07 -2.82 -22.03
C SER A 619 -17.12 -2.82 -23.12
N VAL A 620 -18.01 -3.83 -23.10
CA VAL A 620 -19.12 -3.96 -24.04
C VAL A 620 -20.28 -3.04 -23.64
N SER A 621 -20.77 -2.25 -24.57
CA SER A 621 -21.90 -1.31 -24.40
C SER A 621 -22.76 -1.27 -25.66
N LYS A 622 -23.91 -0.61 -25.63
CA LYS A 622 -24.77 -0.39 -26.82
C LYS A 622 -24.07 0.32 -28.00
N LYS A 623 -22.92 0.95 -27.74
CA LYS A 623 -22.10 1.61 -28.78
C LYS A 623 -21.03 0.68 -29.38
N THR A 624 -20.92 -0.56 -28.90
CA THR A 624 -19.95 -1.54 -29.41
C THR A 624 -20.46 -2.10 -30.74
N SER A 625 -19.61 -2.05 -31.75
CA SER A 625 -19.94 -2.53 -33.12
C SER A 625 -19.64 -4.03 -33.26
N TYR A 626 -18.51 -4.48 -32.70
CA TYR A 626 -18.07 -5.88 -32.74
C TYR A 626 -17.37 -6.26 -31.46
N VAL A 627 -17.44 -7.54 -31.10
CA VAL A 627 -16.61 -8.14 -30.06
C VAL A 627 -15.73 -9.19 -30.72
N VAL A 628 -14.40 -9.07 -30.57
CA VAL A 628 -13.44 -10.10 -30.99
C VAL A 628 -13.15 -10.99 -29.78
N ALA A 629 -13.52 -12.27 -29.92
CA ALA A 629 -13.45 -13.26 -28.86
C ALA A 629 -12.38 -14.30 -29.10
N GLY A 630 -11.40 -14.39 -28.18
CA GLY A 630 -10.50 -15.53 -28.07
C GLY A 630 -11.06 -16.61 -27.12
N GLU A 631 -10.23 -17.56 -26.72
CA GLU A 631 -10.60 -18.64 -25.80
C GLU A 631 -10.99 -18.08 -24.41
N ASN A 632 -11.94 -18.75 -23.74
CA ASN A 632 -12.41 -18.39 -22.39
C ASN A 632 -12.93 -16.94 -22.26
N ALA A 633 -13.59 -16.43 -23.27
CA ALA A 633 -14.21 -15.11 -23.28
C ALA A 633 -15.46 -15.10 -22.37
N GLY A 634 -15.30 -14.71 -21.10
CA GLY A 634 -16.33 -14.79 -20.04
C GLY A 634 -17.48 -13.76 -20.15
N SER A 635 -17.73 -12.97 -19.10
CA SER A 635 -18.90 -12.05 -18.95
C SER A 635 -19.11 -11.06 -20.10
N LYS A 636 -18.06 -10.68 -20.82
CA LYS A 636 -18.18 -9.76 -21.98
C LYS A 636 -18.87 -10.40 -23.17
N LEU A 637 -18.71 -11.72 -23.37
CA LEU A 637 -19.39 -12.46 -24.41
C LEU A 637 -20.89 -12.57 -24.12
N GLN A 638 -21.25 -12.85 -22.86
CA GLN A 638 -22.66 -12.86 -22.43
C GLN A 638 -23.31 -11.50 -22.65
N LYS A 639 -22.62 -10.43 -22.28
CA LYS A 639 -23.13 -9.07 -22.48
C LYS A 639 -23.25 -8.67 -23.95
N ALA A 640 -22.38 -9.19 -24.83
CA ALA A 640 -22.51 -9.00 -26.27
C ALA A 640 -23.76 -9.70 -26.80
N ALA A 641 -24.04 -10.93 -26.37
CA ALA A 641 -25.23 -11.67 -26.73
C ALA A 641 -26.53 -10.98 -26.25
N GLU A 642 -26.56 -10.48 -25.01
CA GLU A 642 -27.67 -9.72 -24.43
C GLU A 642 -27.99 -8.43 -25.23
N LEU A 643 -26.96 -7.78 -25.77
CA LEU A 643 -27.08 -6.53 -26.51
C LEU A 643 -27.21 -6.74 -28.04
N GLY A 644 -27.20 -8.00 -28.51
CA GLY A 644 -27.28 -8.34 -29.94
C GLY A 644 -26.05 -7.88 -30.74
N ILE A 645 -24.88 -7.77 -30.12
CA ILE A 645 -23.65 -7.30 -30.76
C ILE A 645 -22.96 -8.47 -31.46
N PRO A 646 -22.58 -8.35 -32.74
CA PRO A 646 -21.86 -9.38 -33.46
C PRO A 646 -20.54 -9.74 -32.78
N VAL A 647 -20.28 -11.06 -32.62
CA VAL A 647 -19.06 -11.60 -32.09
C VAL A 647 -18.26 -12.22 -33.23
N LEU A 648 -16.99 -11.85 -33.34
CA LEU A 648 -16.06 -12.36 -34.33
C LEU A 648 -14.97 -13.18 -33.62
N THR A 649 -14.52 -14.25 -34.24
CA THR A 649 -13.25 -14.89 -33.89
C THR A 649 -12.06 -14.02 -34.34
N GLU A 650 -10.86 -14.31 -33.85
CA GLU A 650 -9.65 -13.60 -34.28
C GLU A 650 -9.41 -13.77 -35.80
N GLU A 651 -9.71 -14.96 -36.36
CA GLU A 651 -9.55 -15.22 -37.78
C GLU A 651 -10.61 -14.50 -38.63
N GLU A 652 -11.87 -14.43 -38.16
CA GLU A 652 -12.93 -13.67 -38.83
C GLU A 652 -12.61 -12.17 -38.82
N PHE A 653 -12.11 -11.66 -37.71
CA PHE A 653 -11.62 -10.28 -37.61
C PHE A 653 -10.47 -10.02 -38.59
N ARG A 654 -9.46 -10.90 -38.64
CA ARG A 654 -8.36 -10.82 -39.60
C ARG A 654 -8.86 -10.85 -41.05
N THR A 655 -9.78 -11.74 -41.35
CA THR A 655 -10.37 -11.83 -42.68
C THR A 655 -11.16 -10.58 -43.06
N MET A 656 -11.88 -10.01 -42.10
CA MET A 656 -12.66 -8.77 -42.27
C MET A 656 -11.76 -7.58 -42.66
N ILE A 657 -10.59 -7.46 -42.00
CA ILE A 657 -9.66 -6.37 -42.30
C ILE A 657 -8.82 -6.61 -43.55
N THR A 658 -8.52 -7.87 -43.92
CA THR A 658 -7.75 -8.22 -45.13
C THR A 658 -8.59 -8.16 -46.41
N ASN A 659 -9.88 -8.50 -46.36
CA ASN A 659 -10.76 -8.48 -47.53
C ASN A 659 -11.31 -7.08 -47.87
N ALA A 660 -11.00 -6.10 -47.03
CA ALA A 660 -11.46 -4.71 -47.23
C ALA A 660 -10.31 -3.79 -47.69
N GLU A 661 -9.06 -4.33 -47.80
CA GLU A 661 -7.97 -3.74 -48.58
C GLU A 661 -8.12 -4.11 -50.07
#